data_43f8109575fbf37009055bc2ef191580
#
_entry.id   43f8109575fbf37009055bc2ef191580
#
_cell.length_a   1.000
_cell.length_b   1.000
_cell.length_c   1.000
_cell.angle_alpha   90.00
_cell.angle_beta   90.00
_cell.angle_gamma   90.00
#
_symmetry.space_group_name_H-M   'P 1'
#
loop_
_entity.id
_entity.type
_entity.pdbx_description
1 polymer ?
#
loop_
_entity_poly.entity_id
_entity_poly.type
_entity_poly.pdbx_seq_one_letter_code
_entity_poly.pdbx_strand_id
1 'polypeptide(L)'
;MSNPLNGGRRGRHRRRLSATALALGVPLAGVSYFMFTPEDSQAATVDSGAYYRLVSVRSGKVLDVNGFSTADGTRIQQWTDQNTANQQWRLKSTGDGYYELVNRNSGKVLGIAGDSTGQAAAAEQQTDRSSASQQWRIGDVSGSDAVTFTSRKSGQVLDVTGNSMDQGAQIIQWPGWGGANQQWKLVKVADSGGAQTGSGSYVWRNAPVAGGGYVTGLVFNQKEKGLLYARTDMGGAYRWDTGAEQWTPLTDWVGQKDWNLLGIESLATDPVDPDRLYLAAGTYTNDWAGNGAILRSTDRGRTFQRTDLPFKLGGNEDGRGAGERLVIDPANHDTLLLGTRKNGLWRSTDHGQTWNQVSSFPVKNGASFGTGISFVTYGPAGSNTIYVGVADRSTNLYRSTDGGNTWQAVSGQPTGQVPQHGVLSGDGSLYLTYSNAPGPNGVTAGSVWKYNTSGGAWKNISPSQGGYGFAGLAVDPQKPSTVMVTTLDRWWPQDEVYRSTDGGATWKTQSDRSVRDASIAPYLGTGIGHWMTALSIDPFDSGHVMYGTGNGIWASKDANATDNGGTSHWFIGARGLEETAYYDAVSPPGAAALITSLGDQGGFVYDDLTKEPTGRLTNPEIYNSTSVDYAQSTPSLVVRVGRGGKQDGALSTDGGHTWNGFKGEPVPSADSGRIAIAADGSSFVWTEAGQAPYRSTDRGASWSKVNGLGNDAVVVADRSSASTFYSLNNGTLYASTDGGANFTARAGNLPGGKLSAVPGVAGDLWLAGDGTGLLHSTDGGRSFTKLSSVESASAVGFGKAAPGTSYQALYLIGTVKGVAGVFRSTDEGAGWVRINDDAHQWGNFAGQRIVTGDPDTYGRVYIGTNGRGLQYGDPS
;
A
#
# COMPACT_ATOMS: atom_id res chain seq x y z
N MET A 1 29.99 -23.25 -25.86
CA MET A 1 31.08 -23.24 -26.87
C MET A 1 31.33 -21.78 -27.25
N SER A 2 32.51 -21.35 -26.87
CA SER A 2 33.46 -20.45 -27.50
C SER A 2 33.06 -18.99 -27.76
N ASN A 3 33.58 -18.12 -26.85
CA ASN A 3 34.28 -16.86 -27.16
C ASN A 3 35.33 -17.06 -28.24
N PRO A 4 35.95 -16.06 -28.92
CA PRO A 4 36.59 -14.93 -28.26
C PRO A 4 36.80 -13.58 -29.05
N LEU A 5 37.15 -12.53 -28.23
CA LEU A 5 38.33 -11.65 -28.33
C LEU A 5 38.47 -10.67 -29.55
N ASN A 6 38.77 -9.39 -29.43
CA ASN A 6 39.94 -8.56 -29.11
C ASN A 6 39.66 -7.15 -29.73
N GLY A 7 40.07 -6.04 -29.29
CA GLY A 7 41.14 -5.50 -28.49
C GLY A 7 41.62 -4.18 -29.01
N GLY A 8 42.17 -3.34 -28.18
CA GLY A 8 43.07 -2.25 -28.60
C GLY A 8 42.62 -0.83 -28.19
N ARG A 9 43.07 -0.29 -27.16
CA ARG A 9 44.29 0.40 -26.66
C ARG A 9 44.50 1.82 -27.15
N ARG A 10 44.61 2.69 -26.14
CA ARG A 10 45.53 3.81 -25.89
C ARG A 10 45.17 5.22 -26.34
N GLY A 11 45.33 6.17 -25.37
CA GLY A 11 45.89 7.47 -25.54
C GLY A 11 45.64 8.44 -24.38
N ARG A 12 46.61 8.44 -23.41
CA ARG A 12 46.75 9.49 -22.39
C ARG A 12 47.23 10.81 -23.01
N HIS A 13 46.73 11.95 -22.47
CA HIS A 13 47.63 13.09 -22.24
C HIS A 13 47.13 13.95 -21.07
N ARG A 14 48.00 14.02 -20.06
CA ARG A 14 48.03 15.02 -18.98
C ARG A 14 48.62 16.33 -19.54
N ARG A 15 48.18 17.48 -19.08
CA ARG A 15 49.07 18.61 -18.75
C ARG A 15 48.47 19.45 -17.60
N ARG A 16 49.41 19.76 -16.72
CA ARG A 16 49.30 20.56 -15.48
C ARG A 16 49.64 22.02 -15.74
N LEU A 17 49.44 22.82 -14.64
CA LEU A 17 50.10 24.10 -14.26
C LEU A 17 49.39 25.38 -14.74
N SER A 18 49.28 26.48 -14.00
CA SER A 18 49.87 26.90 -12.71
C SER A 18 49.06 28.07 -12.14
N ALA A 19 49.16 28.24 -10.83
CA ALA A 19 48.68 29.41 -10.10
C ALA A 19 49.59 30.61 -10.27
N THR A 20 49.03 31.82 -10.16
CA THR A 20 49.82 32.99 -9.72
C THR A 20 48.89 33.97 -8.95
N ALA A 21 49.24 34.17 -7.71
CA ALA A 21 48.69 35.27 -6.89
C ALA A 21 49.52 36.52 -7.07
N LEU A 22 48.89 37.68 -7.06
CA LEU A 22 49.57 38.89 -6.57
C LEU A 22 48.59 39.88 -5.94
N ALA A 23 49.01 40.46 -4.83
CA ALA A 23 48.28 41.34 -3.95
C ALA A 23 48.60 42.81 -4.23
N LEU A 24 47.80 43.67 -3.55
CA LEU A 24 48.06 45.07 -3.13
C LEU A 24 47.55 46.22 -3.97
N GLY A 25 46.80 47.08 -3.29
CA GLY A 25 46.70 48.51 -3.64
C GLY A 25 45.40 49.19 -3.19
N VAL A 26 45.32 49.67 -1.95
CA VAL A 26 44.34 50.69 -1.52
C VAL A 26 44.86 52.08 -1.95
N PRO A 27 44.04 53.01 -2.41
CA PRO A 27 43.91 54.27 -1.69
C PRO A 27 42.47 54.76 -1.47
N LEU A 28 42.34 55.51 -0.37
CA LEU A 28 41.20 56.28 0.08
C LEU A 28 40.88 57.49 -0.84
N ALA A 29 39.61 57.87 -0.75
CA ALA A 29 39.00 59.18 -0.76
C ALA A 29 38.17 59.60 -1.97
N GLY A 30 36.93 59.96 -1.64
CA GLY A 30 36.05 60.70 -2.56
C GLY A 30 34.57 60.55 -2.15
N VAL A 31 34.11 61.28 -1.13
CA VAL A 31 32.68 61.42 -0.81
C VAL A 31 32.01 62.20 -1.94
N SER A 32 31.10 61.57 -2.67
CA SER A 32 30.12 62.26 -3.52
C SER A 32 28.73 61.78 -3.14
N TYR A 33 27.98 62.70 -2.61
CA TYR A 33 26.53 62.55 -2.35
C TYR A 33 25.84 62.42 -3.71
N PHE A 34 25.35 61.20 -4.03
CA PHE A 34 24.31 61.03 -5.02
C PHE A 34 22.99 60.81 -4.23
N MET A 35 22.05 61.74 -4.42
CA MET A 35 20.66 61.52 -4.06
C MET A 35 20.13 60.42 -4.98
N PHE A 36 19.89 59.26 -4.45
CA PHE A 36 19.03 58.26 -5.06
C PHE A 36 17.59 58.57 -4.74
N THR A 37 16.80 58.89 -5.75
CA THR A 37 15.36 58.78 -5.73
C THR A 37 15.00 57.31 -5.34
N PRO A 38 14.02 57.07 -4.50
CA PRO A 38 13.60 55.67 -4.22
C PRO A 38 12.97 55.12 -5.50
N GLU A 39 13.64 54.17 -6.17
CA GLU A 39 12.96 53.26 -7.04
C GLU A 39 12.03 52.43 -6.18
N ASP A 40 10.75 52.46 -6.54
CA ASP A 40 9.70 51.65 -5.93
C ASP A 40 10.16 50.16 -5.90
N SER A 41 10.46 49.62 -4.70
CA SER A 41 10.59 48.19 -4.48
C SER A 41 9.22 47.58 -4.73
N GLN A 42 9.13 46.82 -5.81
CA GLN A 42 7.91 46.14 -6.19
C GLN A 42 7.58 45.14 -5.07
N ALA A 43 6.52 45.44 -4.29
CA ALA A 43 6.00 44.55 -3.25
C ALA A 43 5.80 43.13 -3.85
N ALA A 44 6.22 42.09 -3.12
CA ALA A 44 6.01 40.73 -3.52
C ALA A 44 4.55 40.52 -3.92
N THR A 45 4.28 40.30 -5.21
CA THR A 45 2.92 40.11 -5.71
C THR A 45 2.40 38.78 -5.17
N VAL A 46 1.60 38.83 -4.11
CA VAL A 46 0.96 37.67 -3.51
C VAL A 46 -0.29 37.32 -4.31
N ASP A 47 -0.31 36.14 -4.87
CA ASP A 47 -1.49 35.57 -5.49
C ASP A 47 -2.42 34.98 -4.40
N SER A 48 -3.51 35.71 -4.08
CA SER A 48 -4.46 35.33 -3.04
C SER A 48 -5.24 34.04 -3.32
N GLY A 49 -5.19 33.52 -4.55
CA GLY A 49 -5.76 32.23 -4.94
C GLY A 49 -4.82 31.05 -4.68
N ALA A 50 -3.52 31.31 -4.56
CA ALA A 50 -2.51 30.27 -4.44
C ALA A 50 -2.22 29.86 -2.98
N TYR A 51 -1.72 28.65 -2.81
CA TYR A 51 -1.11 28.21 -1.57
C TYR A 51 0.40 28.42 -1.59
N TYR A 52 0.97 28.69 -0.41
CA TYR A 52 2.39 28.92 -0.21
C TYR A 52 2.90 28.07 0.94
N ARG A 53 4.13 27.59 0.82
CA ARG A 53 4.92 27.14 1.97
C ARG A 53 5.74 28.33 2.44
N LEU A 54 5.67 28.63 3.72
CA LEU A 54 6.43 29.71 4.33
C LEU A 54 7.72 29.10 4.87
N VAL A 55 8.81 29.29 4.16
CA VAL A 55 10.12 28.70 4.48
C VAL A 55 10.94 29.69 5.32
N SER A 56 11.30 29.31 6.54
CA SER A 56 12.17 30.11 7.40
C SER A 56 13.55 30.30 6.75
N VAL A 57 13.98 31.55 6.59
CA VAL A 57 15.32 31.88 6.06
C VAL A 57 16.40 31.32 6.98
N ARG A 58 16.15 31.23 8.29
CA ARG A 58 17.09 30.73 9.27
C ARG A 58 17.34 29.22 9.15
N SER A 59 16.29 28.42 9.09
CA SER A 59 16.39 26.96 9.24
C SER A 59 16.14 26.20 7.94
N GLY A 60 15.58 26.83 6.91
CA GLY A 60 15.09 26.15 5.73
C GLY A 60 13.84 25.28 5.98
N LYS A 61 13.30 25.27 7.20
CA LYS A 61 12.08 24.54 7.55
C LYS A 61 10.83 25.39 7.25
N VAL A 62 9.68 24.74 7.17
CA VAL A 62 8.41 25.38 6.81
C VAL A 62 7.50 25.58 8.01
N LEU A 63 6.59 26.55 7.89
CA LEU A 63 5.51 26.82 8.84
C LEU A 63 4.52 25.65 8.82
N ASP A 64 4.28 25.00 9.96
CA ASP A 64 3.62 23.71 10.09
C ASP A 64 2.59 23.73 11.22
N VAL A 65 1.40 23.18 10.97
CA VAL A 65 0.42 22.88 12.02
C VAL A 65 0.75 21.53 12.62
N ASN A 66 1.09 21.51 13.92
CA ASN A 66 1.52 20.31 14.61
C ASN A 66 0.52 19.15 14.48
N GLY A 67 1.03 17.98 14.08
CA GLY A 67 0.28 16.72 14.08
C GLY A 67 -0.90 16.67 13.11
N PHE A 68 -0.90 17.45 12.02
CA PHE A 68 -2.03 17.52 11.08
C PHE A 68 -3.38 17.83 11.74
N SER A 69 -3.35 18.41 12.94
CA SER A 69 -4.55 18.71 13.71
C SER A 69 -5.45 19.71 12.99
N THR A 70 -6.77 19.52 13.13
CA THR A 70 -7.79 20.47 12.69
C THR A 70 -8.44 21.21 13.87
N ALA A 71 -7.98 20.99 15.12
CA ALA A 71 -8.52 21.59 16.32
C ALA A 71 -8.05 23.03 16.51
N ASP A 72 -8.92 23.89 17.09
CA ASP A 72 -8.54 25.22 17.56
C ASP A 72 -7.47 25.11 18.66
N GLY A 73 -6.59 26.11 18.74
CA GLY A 73 -5.50 26.15 19.72
C GLY A 73 -4.32 25.24 19.37
N THR A 74 -4.36 24.56 18.21
CA THR A 74 -3.22 23.73 17.81
C THR A 74 -2.00 24.60 17.52
N ARG A 75 -0.90 24.21 18.12
CA ARG A 75 0.41 24.84 18.02
C ARG A 75 0.90 24.94 16.58
N ILE A 76 1.44 26.10 16.20
CA ILE A 76 2.21 26.29 14.98
C ILE A 76 3.70 26.17 15.31
N GLN A 77 4.42 25.43 14.48
CA GLN A 77 5.85 25.12 14.64
C GLN A 77 6.59 25.27 13.32
N GLN A 78 7.92 25.18 13.34
CA GLN A 78 8.66 24.89 12.12
C GLN A 78 8.92 23.39 11.99
N TRP A 79 8.81 22.86 10.77
CA TRP A 79 9.03 21.44 10.48
C TRP A 79 9.75 21.25 9.15
N THR A 80 10.42 20.10 8.97
CA THR A 80 11.00 19.76 7.67
C THR A 80 9.93 19.83 6.59
N ASP A 81 10.26 20.43 5.45
CA ASP A 81 9.35 20.58 4.32
C ASP A 81 8.98 19.21 3.73
N GLN A 82 7.74 18.82 3.90
CA GLN A 82 7.14 17.59 3.37
C GLN A 82 6.09 17.90 2.29
N ASN A 83 5.88 19.19 1.99
CA ASN A 83 4.88 19.68 1.06
C ASN A 83 3.45 19.20 1.37
N THR A 84 3.13 18.96 2.62
CA THR A 84 1.84 18.44 3.09
C THR A 84 0.83 19.56 3.33
N ALA A 85 -0.47 19.24 3.32
CA ALA A 85 -1.54 20.26 3.43
C ALA A 85 -1.48 21.11 4.71
N ASN A 86 -1.01 20.54 5.85
CA ASN A 86 -0.81 21.28 7.12
C ASN A 86 0.37 22.25 7.06
N GLN A 87 1.22 22.18 6.03
CA GLN A 87 2.36 23.08 5.76
C GLN A 87 2.06 24.11 4.67
N GLN A 88 0.85 24.08 4.11
CA GLN A 88 0.45 24.95 3.00
C GLN A 88 -0.59 25.96 3.45
N TRP A 89 -0.35 27.22 3.10
CA TRP A 89 -1.09 28.36 3.59
C TRP A 89 -1.54 29.26 2.44
N ARG A 90 -2.81 29.60 2.39
CA ARG A 90 -3.33 30.60 1.47
C ARG A 90 -3.37 31.96 2.17
N LEU A 91 -2.88 32.99 1.50
CA LEU A 91 -2.87 34.35 1.99
C LEU A 91 -4.14 35.07 1.49
N LYS A 92 -5.20 35.01 2.29
CA LYS A 92 -6.49 35.62 1.99
C LYS A 92 -6.43 37.09 2.32
N SER A 93 -6.54 38.00 1.33
CA SER A 93 -6.54 39.44 1.55
C SER A 93 -7.78 39.90 2.33
N THR A 94 -7.61 40.82 3.27
CA THR A 94 -8.69 41.51 3.99
C THR A 94 -9.14 42.81 3.29
N GLY A 95 -8.45 43.20 2.19
CA GLY A 95 -8.79 44.40 1.39
C GLY A 95 -8.12 45.70 1.83
N ASP A 96 -7.38 45.71 2.97
CA ASP A 96 -6.74 46.90 3.57
C ASP A 96 -5.23 46.71 3.80
N GLY A 97 -4.60 45.83 3.03
CA GLY A 97 -3.16 45.54 3.06
C GLY A 97 -2.76 44.50 4.10
N TYR A 98 -3.73 43.86 4.74
CA TYR A 98 -3.50 42.71 5.62
C TYR A 98 -4.00 41.43 4.97
N TYR A 99 -3.52 40.32 5.52
CA TYR A 99 -3.83 38.95 5.06
C TYR A 99 -4.16 38.04 6.24
N GLU A 100 -5.08 37.12 6.04
CA GLU A 100 -5.28 35.94 6.86
C GLU A 100 -4.55 34.79 6.24
N LEU A 101 -3.72 34.05 7.03
CA LEU A 101 -3.02 32.87 6.57
C LEU A 101 -3.91 31.66 6.85
N VAL A 102 -4.58 31.16 5.81
CA VAL A 102 -5.54 30.05 5.90
C VAL A 102 -4.82 28.74 5.64
N ASN A 103 -4.82 27.84 6.61
CA ASN A 103 -4.19 26.53 6.46
C ASN A 103 -5.01 25.64 5.52
N ARG A 104 -4.34 24.93 4.60
CA ARG A 104 -4.99 24.09 3.59
C ARG A 104 -5.64 22.85 4.19
N ASN A 105 -5.04 22.26 5.25
CA ASN A 105 -5.56 21.05 5.88
C ASN A 105 -6.82 21.31 6.71
N SER A 106 -6.82 22.36 7.51
CA SER A 106 -7.90 22.62 8.49
C SER A 106 -8.91 23.67 8.05
N GLY A 107 -8.57 24.50 7.04
CA GLY A 107 -9.33 25.70 6.70
C GLY A 107 -9.29 26.82 7.75
N LYS A 108 -8.58 26.61 8.86
CA LYS A 108 -8.42 27.57 9.96
C LYS A 108 -7.32 28.58 9.68
N VAL A 109 -7.29 29.66 10.44
CA VAL A 109 -6.34 30.76 10.24
C VAL A 109 -5.23 30.75 11.29
N LEU A 110 -4.06 31.29 10.93
CA LEU A 110 -2.95 31.55 11.84
C LEU A 110 -3.33 32.74 12.74
N GLY A 111 -3.37 32.50 14.04
CA GLY A 111 -3.63 33.52 15.04
C GLY A 111 -2.63 33.47 16.19
N ILE A 112 -2.71 34.45 17.08
CA ILE A 112 -1.95 34.49 18.32
C ILE A 112 -2.82 34.05 19.50
N ALA A 113 -2.31 33.11 20.29
CA ALA A 113 -2.98 32.52 21.45
C ALA A 113 -3.52 33.61 22.40
N GLY A 114 -4.80 33.46 22.77
CA GLY A 114 -5.49 34.37 23.67
C GLY A 114 -5.56 35.82 23.18
N ASP A 115 -5.45 36.08 21.89
CA ASP A 115 -5.42 37.42 21.32
C ASP A 115 -4.35 38.31 21.94
N SER A 116 -3.26 37.74 22.43
CA SER A 116 -2.21 38.41 23.17
C SER A 116 -1.49 39.49 22.35
N THR A 117 -1.08 40.57 22.99
CA THR A 117 -0.12 41.55 22.45
C THR A 117 1.27 41.39 23.11
N GLY A 118 1.41 40.42 24.02
CA GLY A 118 2.64 40.13 24.72
C GLY A 118 3.72 39.54 23.82
N GLN A 119 4.95 39.87 24.16
CA GLN A 119 6.15 39.28 23.56
C GLN A 119 6.20 37.79 23.87
N ALA A 120 6.68 36.95 22.93
CA ALA A 120 6.73 35.50 23.01
C ALA A 120 5.36 34.78 23.03
N ALA A 121 4.23 35.46 22.74
CA ALA A 121 2.96 34.80 22.67
C ALA A 121 2.96 33.80 21.47
N ALA A 122 2.46 32.59 21.73
CA ALA A 122 2.46 31.51 20.80
C ALA A 122 1.54 31.74 19.60
N ALA A 123 1.98 31.35 18.43
CA ALA A 123 1.12 31.20 17.26
C ALA A 123 0.40 29.84 17.30
N GLU A 124 -0.89 29.87 16.98
CA GLU A 124 -1.75 28.68 16.91
C GLU A 124 -2.72 28.78 15.74
N GLN A 125 -3.31 27.68 15.29
CA GLN A 125 -4.44 27.75 14.37
C GLN A 125 -5.75 27.99 15.12
N GLN A 126 -6.62 28.80 14.54
CA GLN A 126 -7.87 29.21 15.14
C GLN A 126 -9.00 29.25 14.11
N THR A 127 -10.23 29.04 14.55
CA THR A 127 -11.40 29.40 13.73
C THR A 127 -11.32 30.87 13.34
N ASP A 128 -11.56 31.19 12.06
CA ASP A 128 -11.57 32.54 11.54
C ASP A 128 -12.66 33.37 12.24
N ARG A 129 -12.23 34.43 12.91
CA ARG A 129 -13.11 35.43 13.58
C ARG A 129 -12.83 36.82 13.04
N SER A 130 -12.00 36.94 12.00
CA SER A 130 -11.54 38.20 11.44
C SER A 130 -10.93 39.14 12.51
N SER A 131 -10.35 38.55 13.57
CA SER A 131 -9.75 39.35 14.66
C SER A 131 -8.39 39.93 14.24
N ALA A 132 -8.01 41.10 14.80
CA ALA A 132 -6.75 41.72 14.46
C ALA A 132 -5.51 40.86 14.81
N SER A 133 -5.62 39.90 15.74
CA SER A 133 -4.56 38.90 16.07
C SER A 133 -4.41 37.79 15.03
N GLN A 134 -5.38 37.65 14.11
CA GLN A 134 -5.39 36.71 13.00
C GLN A 134 -4.99 37.36 11.67
N GLN A 135 -4.71 38.67 11.67
CA GLN A 135 -4.41 39.44 10.48
C GLN A 135 -2.95 39.91 10.46
N TRP A 136 -2.31 39.75 9.34
CA TRP A 136 -0.86 39.90 9.16
C TRP A 136 -0.55 40.81 7.97
N ARG A 137 0.32 41.78 8.17
CA ARG A 137 0.87 42.59 7.09
C ARG A 137 2.17 41.94 6.60
N ILE A 138 2.30 41.79 5.28
CA ILE A 138 3.52 41.33 4.64
C ILE A 138 4.43 42.54 4.41
N GLY A 139 5.69 42.44 4.85
CA GLY A 139 6.71 43.42 4.62
C GLY A 139 7.90 42.82 3.88
N ASP A 140 8.38 43.49 2.85
CA ASP A 140 9.53 43.08 2.08
C ASP A 140 10.83 43.20 2.89
N VAL A 141 11.76 42.28 2.67
CA VAL A 141 13.13 42.33 3.24
C VAL A 141 14.07 42.88 2.16
N SER A 142 14.61 44.05 2.38
CA SER A 142 15.47 44.73 1.41
C SER A 142 16.64 43.84 0.92
N GLY A 143 16.80 43.72 -0.39
CA GLY A 143 17.84 42.92 -1.02
C GLY A 143 17.63 41.40 -0.94
N SER A 144 16.41 40.93 -0.65
CA SER A 144 16.07 39.51 -0.50
C SER A 144 14.71 39.21 -1.12
N ASP A 145 14.48 37.93 -1.47
CA ASP A 145 13.16 37.38 -1.85
C ASP A 145 12.32 36.97 -0.64
N ALA A 146 12.77 37.26 0.57
CA ALA A 146 12.08 36.96 1.82
C ALA A 146 11.17 38.10 2.25
N VAL A 147 10.17 37.75 3.07
CA VAL A 147 9.19 38.67 3.66
C VAL A 147 9.13 38.51 5.17
N THR A 148 8.55 39.50 5.87
CA THR A 148 8.15 39.41 7.27
C THR A 148 6.63 39.42 7.38
N PHE A 149 6.06 38.82 8.43
CA PHE A 149 4.64 38.89 8.75
C PHE A 149 4.44 39.66 10.06
N THR A 150 3.85 40.84 9.97
CA THR A 150 3.61 41.73 11.13
C THR A 150 2.16 41.60 11.57
N SER A 151 1.91 41.20 12.80
CA SER A 151 0.58 41.13 13.41
C SER A 151 -0.10 42.50 13.44
N ARG A 152 -1.34 42.57 12.93
CA ARG A 152 -2.16 43.80 12.98
C ARG A 152 -2.44 44.26 14.40
N LYS A 153 -2.58 43.32 15.35
CA LYS A 153 -2.95 43.63 16.73
C LYS A 153 -1.77 44.15 17.55
N SER A 154 -0.62 43.47 17.45
CA SER A 154 0.54 43.75 18.32
C SER A 154 1.65 44.56 17.67
N GLY A 155 1.69 44.64 16.34
CA GLY A 155 2.83 45.21 15.61
C GLY A 155 4.10 44.35 15.65
N GLN A 156 4.06 43.18 16.31
CA GLN A 156 5.18 42.24 16.37
C GLN A 156 5.18 41.32 15.15
N VAL A 157 6.36 40.72 14.87
CA VAL A 157 6.53 39.85 13.70
C VAL A 157 6.50 38.39 14.07
N LEU A 158 6.14 37.56 13.10
CA LEU A 158 6.17 36.09 13.21
C LEU A 158 7.60 35.61 13.33
N ASP A 159 7.91 34.83 14.37
CA ASP A 159 9.28 34.51 14.82
C ASP A 159 9.40 33.02 15.16
N VAL A 160 10.54 32.41 14.79
CA VAL A 160 10.91 31.07 15.30
C VAL A 160 11.60 31.24 16.63
N THR A 161 10.99 30.74 17.72
CA THR A 161 11.47 30.86 19.10
C THR A 161 12.97 30.56 19.22
N GLY A 162 13.68 31.48 19.92
CA GLY A 162 15.09 31.28 20.25
C GLY A 162 16.03 31.21 19.05
N ASN A 163 15.63 31.69 17.86
CA ASN A 163 16.42 31.55 16.62
C ASN A 163 16.82 30.10 16.31
N SER A 164 15.93 29.13 16.70
CA SER A 164 16.21 27.70 16.65
C SER A 164 16.30 27.17 15.20
N MET A 165 17.17 26.16 15.03
CA MET A 165 17.27 25.32 13.84
C MET A 165 16.48 24.02 13.99
N ASP A 166 15.94 23.73 15.19
CA ASP A 166 15.38 22.43 15.54
C ASP A 166 14.00 22.23 14.92
N GLN A 167 13.71 21.00 14.60
CA GLN A 167 12.38 20.56 14.20
C GLN A 167 11.43 20.66 15.39
N GLY A 168 10.19 21.11 15.15
CA GLY A 168 9.22 21.32 16.21
C GLY A 168 9.40 22.62 17.02
N ALA A 169 10.33 23.51 16.67
CA ALA A 169 10.43 24.80 17.36
C ALA A 169 9.16 25.62 17.19
N GLN A 170 8.63 26.15 18.31
CA GLN A 170 7.41 26.94 18.38
C GLN A 170 7.53 28.21 17.55
N ILE A 171 6.47 28.58 16.85
CA ILE A 171 6.30 29.89 16.24
C ILE A 171 5.61 30.82 17.24
N ILE A 172 6.13 32.02 17.37
CA ILE A 172 5.66 33.05 18.30
C ILE A 172 5.55 34.41 17.61
N GLN A 173 4.98 35.39 18.26
CA GLN A 173 5.21 36.80 17.88
C GLN A 173 6.34 37.39 18.73
N TRP A 174 7.18 38.21 18.10
CA TRP A 174 8.32 38.86 18.74
C TRP A 174 8.57 40.26 18.15
N PRO A 175 9.15 41.23 18.90
CA PRO A 175 9.55 42.53 18.32
C PRO A 175 10.47 42.32 17.11
N GLY A 176 10.21 43.03 16.01
CA GLY A 176 11.01 42.98 14.81
C GLY A 176 12.44 43.47 15.05
N TRP A 177 13.43 42.60 14.81
CA TRP A 177 14.85 42.96 14.93
C TRP A 177 15.63 42.62 13.66
N GLY A 178 14.92 42.09 12.62
CA GLY A 178 15.48 41.75 11.30
C GLY A 178 16.27 40.46 11.22
N GLY A 179 16.18 39.57 12.21
CA GLY A 179 16.85 38.28 12.24
C GLY A 179 16.29 37.30 11.19
N ALA A 180 17.12 36.41 10.71
CA ALA A 180 16.72 35.40 9.72
C ALA A 180 15.60 34.45 10.17
N ASN A 181 15.40 34.30 11.49
CA ASN A 181 14.28 33.56 12.10
C ASN A 181 12.95 34.30 12.06
N GLN A 182 12.92 35.56 11.65
CA GLN A 182 11.75 36.39 11.41
C GLN A 182 11.45 36.61 9.93
N GLN A 183 12.29 36.03 9.06
CA GLN A 183 12.19 36.16 7.63
C GLN A 183 11.73 34.85 7.00
N TRP A 184 10.82 34.96 6.03
CA TRP A 184 10.13 33.84 5.43
C TRP A 184 10.16 33.97 3.91
N LYS A 185 10.56 32.91 3.21
CA LYS A 185 10.36 32.81 1.76
C LYS A 185 9.00 32.26 1.46
N LEU A 186 8.26 32.94 0.60
CA LEU A 186 6.99 32.48 0.07
C LEU A 186 7.26 31.58 -1.13
N VAL A 187 7.33 30.26 -0.89
CA VAL A 187 7.45 29.29 -1.96
C VAL A 187 6.05 28.95 -2.42
N LYS A 188 5.64 29.50 -3.55
CA LYS A 188 4.35 29.17 -4.15
C LYS A 188 4.30 27.66 -4.33
N VAL A 189 3.31 27.02 -3.73
CA VAL A 189 3.00 25.64 -4.05
C VAL A 189 2.62 25.67 -5.51
N ALA A 190 3.41 25.00 -6.36
CA ALA A 190 3.09 24.96 -7.76
C ALA A 190 1.63 24.52 -7.86
N ASP A 191 0.76 25.41 -8.33
CA ASP A 191 -0.49 24.98 -8.85
C ASP A 191 -0.12 23.91 -9.85
N SER A 192 -0.56 22.69 -9.60
CA SER A 192 -0.68 21.71 -10.66
C SER A 192 -1.55 22.40 -11.71
N GLY A 193 -0.88 23.07 -12.67
CA GLY A 193 -1.35 24.20 -13.43
C GLY A 193 -2.72 24.00 -14.00
N GLY A 194 -3.59 24.98 -13.77
CA GLY A 194 -4.82 25.23 -14.50
C GLY A 194 -5.76 24.03 -14.63
N ALA A 195 -6.07 23.35 -13.52
CA ALA A 195 -7.28 22.57 -13.41
C ALA A 195 -8.32 23.48 -12.75
N GLN A 196 -9.48 23.56 -13.37
CA GLN A 196 -10.65 24.28 -12.87
C GLN A 196 -10.80 24.13 -11.34
N THR A 197 -11.09 25.23 -10.67
CA THR A 197 -11.60 25.28 -9.30
C THR A 197 -12.79 24.33 -9.13
N GLY A 198 -12.50 23.17 -8.59
CA GLY A 198 -13.36 22.07 -8.32
C GLY A 198 -12.46 20.85 -8.13
N SER A 199 -11.66 20.82 -7.03
CA SER A 199 -11.20 19.55 -6.53
C SER A 199 -12.48 18.78 -6.21
N GLY A 200 -12.88 17.87 -7.07
CA GLY A 200 -13.89 16.91 -6.75
C GLY A 200 -13.37 16.11 -5.57
N SER A 201 -13.71 16.52 -4.36
CA SER A 201 -13.43 15.76 -3.17
C SER A 201 -14.14 14.43 -3.38
N TYR A 202 -13.37 13.36 -3.32
CA TYR A 202 -13.89 12.00 -3.46
C TYR A 202 -13.83 11.31 -2.12
N VAL A 203 -14.86 10.56 -1.82
CA VAL A 203 -14.86 9.63 -0.71
C VAL A 203 -14.53 8.26 -1.26
N TRP A 204 -13.37 7.74 -0.86
CA TRP A 204 -12.88 6.44 -1.28
C TRP A 204 -13.26 5.34 -0.28
N ARG A 205 -13.58 4.16 -0.79
CA ARG A 205 -13.93 2.97 -0.02
C ARG A 205 -13.48 1.72 -0.76
N ASN A 206 -13.27 0.63 -0.03
CA ASN A 206 -13.18 -0.70 -0.65
C ASN A 206 -14.57 -1.22 -1.02
N ALA A 207 -14.69 -1.92 -2.15
CA ALA A 207 -15.74 -2.89 -2.36
C ALA A 207 -15.43 -4.08 -1.42
N PRO A 208 -16.25 -4.34 -0.38
CA PRO A 208 -15.85 -5.21 0.71
C PRO A 208 -15.85 -6.69 0.29
N VAL A 209 -14.84 -7.42 0.74
CA VAL A 209 -14.69 -8.87 0.60
C VAL A 209 -14.57 -9.55 1.95
N ALA A 210 -14.09 -8.82 2.96
CA ALA A 210 -13.78 -9.29 4.32
C ALA A 210 -12.72 -10.40 4.33
N GLY A 211 -11.56 -10.15 3.71
CA GLY A 211 -10.43 -11.06 3.65
C GLY A 211 -9.84 -11.21 2.24
N GLY A 212 -9.77 -12.43 1.77
CA GLY A 212 -9.36 -12.77 0.40
C GLY A 212 -7.87 -12.92 0.17
N GLY A 213 -7.02 -12.69 1.19
CA GLY A 213 -5.56 -12.79 1.08
C GLY A 213 -4.87 -13.26 2.34
N TYR A 214 -3.53 -13.31 2.29
CA TYR A 214 -2.70 -13.95 3.30
C TYR A 214 -2.30 -13.02 4.44
N VAL A 215 -2.88 -13.26 5.62
CA VAL A 215 -2.51 -12.57 6.86
C VAL A 215 -1.31 -13.28 7.50
N THR A 216 -0.14 -12.67 7.40
CA THR A 216 1.14 -13.27 7.80
C THR A 216 1.52 -13.04 9.26
N GLY A 217 0.88 -12.08 9.95
CA GLY A 217 1.11 -11.82 11.38
C GLY A 217 -0.03 -11.06 12.04
N LEU A 218 -0.26 -11.36 13.32
CA LEU A 218 -1.24 -10.73 14.21
C LEU A 218 -0.54 -10.41 15.52
N VAL A 219 -0.53 -9.14 15.93
CA VAL A 219 0.23 -8.69 17.11
C VAL A 219 -0.64 -7.82 18.01
N PHE A 220 -1.02 -8.35 19.18
CA PHE A 220 -1.65 -7.56 20.23
C PHE A 220 -0.64 -6.68 20.96
N ASN A 221 -1.03 -5.45 21.26
CA ASN A 221 -0.26 -4.62 22.18
C ASN A 221 -0.36 -5.17 23.59
N GLN A 222 0.78 -5.27 24.28
CA GLN A 222 0.85 -5.83 25.63
C GLN A 222 0.40 -4.86 26.73
N LYS A 223 0.27 -3.57 26.41
CA LYS A 223 -0.05 -2.49 27.36
C LYS A 223 -1.50 -2.03 27.28
N GLU A 224 -2.10 -2.06 26.09
CA GLU A 224 -3.43 -1.52 25.87
C GLU A 224 -4.38 -2.57 25.32
N LYS A 225 -5.46 -2.80 26.09
CA LYS A 225 -6.51 -3.75 25.70
C LYS A 225 -7.22 -3.30 24.41
N GLY A 226 -7.39 -4.25 23.49
CA GLY A 226 -8.08 -4.02 22.23
C GLY A 226 -7.21 -3.36 21.13
N LEU A 227 -5.98 -2.99 21.44
CA LEU A 227 -5.03 -2.52 20.43
C LEU A 227 -4.35 -3.72 19.77
N LEU A 228 -4.61 -3.91 18.49
CA LEU A 228 -4.16 -5.05 17.70
C LEU A 228 -3.81 -4.60 16.29
N TYR A 229 -2.76 -5.20 15.75
CA TYR A 229 -2.27 -4.96 14.39
C TYR A 229 -2.20 -6.27 13.61
N ALA A 230 -2.43 -6.16 12.30
CA ALA A 230 -2.21 -7.23 11.32
C ALA A 230 -1.21 -6.79 10.27
N ARG A 231 -0.40 -7.75 9.77
CA ARG A 231 0.46 -7.56 8.61
C ARG A 231 0.13 -8.60 7.55
N THR A 232 0.28 -8.19 6.30
CA THR A 232 0.00 -9.02 5.14
C THR A 232 1.20 -9.06 4.21
N ASP A 233 1.20 -9.97 3.25
CA ASP A 233 2.32 -10.14 2.33
C ASP A 233 2.32 -9.11 1.18
N MET A 234 1.17 -8.54 0.80
CA MET A 234 1.06 -7.56 -0.29
C MET A 234 0.13 -6.37 0.01
N GLY A 235 -0.74 -6.47 1.01
CA GLY A 235 -1.79 -5.50 1.32
C GLY A 235 -1.42 -4.47 2.38
N GLY A 236 -0.18 -4.49 2.88
CA GLY A 236 0.26 -3.56 3.91
C GLY A 236 -0.02 -4.01 5.34
N ALA A 237 -0.19 -3.05 6.22
CA ALA A 237 -0.52 -3.25 7.62
C ALA A 237 -1.88 -2.65 7.97
N TYR A 238 -2.49 -3.21 9.00
CA TYR A 238 -3.81 -2.83 9.47
C TYR A 238 -3.83 -2.69 10.99
N ARG A 239 -4.70 -1.83 11.51
CA ARG A 239 -5.01 -1.71 12.93
C ARG A 239 -6.49 -2.02 13.15
N TRP A 240 -6.78 -2.81 14.20
CA TRP A 240 -8.15 -3.10 14.62
C TRP A 240 -8.80 -1.87 15.23
N ASP A 241 -10.00 -1.55 14.78
CA ASP A 241 -10.88 -0.56 15.40
C ASP A 241 -11.94 -1.30 16.23
N THR A 242 -11.80 -1.24 17.55
CA THR A 242 -12.72 -1.91 18.48
C THR A 242 -14.12 -1.31 18.51
N GLY A 243 -14.26 -0.03 18.12
CA GLY A 243 -15.56 0.66 18.08
C GLY A 243 -16.37 0.29 16.84
N ALA A 244 -15.70 0.14 15.71
CA ALA A 244 -16.32 -0.23 14.45
C ALA A 244 -16.28 -1.75 14.17
N GLU A 245 -15.56 -2.52 14.99
CA GLU A 245 -15.29 -3.95 14.81
C GLU A 245 -14.76 -4.28 13.39
N GLN A 246 -13.77 -3.51 12.94
CA GLN A 246 -13.17 -3.67 11.62
C GLN A 246 -11.69 -3.27 11.60
N TRP A 247 -10.97 -3.71 10.57
CA TRP A 247 -9.60 -3.32 10.30
C TRP A 247 -9.53 -1.99 9.56
N THR A 248 -8.63 -1.13 10.01
CA THR A 248 -8.28 0.14 9.34
C THR A 248 -6.93 -0.02 8.65
N PRO A 249 -6.82 0.19 7.34
CA PRO A 249 -5.55 0.13 6.64
C PRO A 249 -4.63 1.28 7.08
N LEU A 250 -3.34 1.00 7.20
CA LEU A 250 -2.33 1.96 7.66
C LEU A 250 -1.39 2.43 6.54
N THR A 251 -1.41 1.78 5.38
CA THR A 251 -0.41 1.96 4.32
C THR A 251 -1.00 2.44 2.99
N ASP A 252 -2.25 2.88 2.95
CA ASP A 252 -2.92 3.36 1.73
C ASP A 252 -2.27 4.61 1.12
N TRP A 253 -1.51 5.36 1.91
CA TRP A 253 -0.72 6.52 1.47
C TRP A 253 0.53 6.13 0.64
N VAL A 254 0.93 4.86 0.63
CA VAL A 254 2.09 4.40 -0.14
C VAL A 254 1.81 4.56 -1.63
N GLY A 255 2.58 5.40 -2.30
CA GLY A 255 2.42 5.69 -3.72
C GLY A 255 3.10 4.67 -4.64
N GLN A 256 2.84 4.81 -5.94
CA GLN A 256 3.33 3.91 -6.99
C GLN A 256 4.86 3.71 -6.97
N LYS A 257 5.64 4.74 -6.63
CA LYS A 257 7.10 4.63 -6.58
C LYS A 257 7.60 3.74 -5.44
N ASP A 258 6.81 3.63 -4.39
CA ASP A 258 7.13 2.94 -3.15
C ASP A 258 6.32 1.65 -2.94
N TRP A 259 5.64 1.18 -3.99
CA TRP A 259 4.74 0.02 -3.92
C TRP A 259 5.38 -1.22 -3.26
N ASN A 260 6.73 -1.36 -3.38
CA ASN A 260 7.46 -2.45 -2.73
C ASN A 260 7.39 -2.39 -1.19
N LEU A 261 6.92 -1.29 -0.59
CA LEU A 261 6.71 -1.16 0.87
C LEU A 261 5.36 -1.72 1.35
N LEU A 262 4.54 -2.28 0.48
CA LEU A 262 3.26 -2.89 0.87
C LEU A 262 3.39 -4.32 1.40
N GLY A 263 4.47 -5.03 1.15
CA GLY A 263 4.76 -6.29 1.82
C GLY A 263 5.37 -6.02 3.20
N ILE A 264 4.70 -6.45 4.27
CA ILE A 264 5.19 -6.23 5.64
C ILE A 264 5.81 -7.52 6.16
N GLU A 265 7.14 -7.55 6.20
CA GLU A 265 7.88 -8.74 6.65
C GLU A 265 7.80 -8.96 8.16
N SER A 266 7.70 -7.86 8.94
CA SER A 266 7.54 -7.94 10.40
C SER A 266 6.94 -6.65 10.97
N LEU A 267 6.30 -6.76 12.12
CA LEU A 267 5.64 -5.66 12.81
C LEU A 267 5.96 -5.72 14.30
N ALA A 268 6.22 -4.57 14.92
CA ALA A 268 6.39 -4.46 16.36
C ALA A 268 5.60 -3.27 16.92
N THR A 269 4.79 -3.52 17.95
CA THR A 269 4.15 -2.49 18.77
C THR A 269 4.84 -2.38 20.11
N ASP A 270 5.03 -1.17 20.61
CA ASP A 270 5.80 -0.93 21.82
C ASP A 270 5.02 -1.42 23.06
N PRO A 271 5.63 -2.26 23.91
CA PRO A 271 4.98 -2.82 25.10
C PRO A 271 4.74 -1.82 26.23
N VAL A 272 5.24 -0.59 26.10
CA VAL A 272 5.16 0.45 27.13
C VAL A 272 4.50 1.72 26.61
N ASP A 273 4.76 2.11 25.37
CA ASP A 273 4.16 3.24 24.68
C ASP A 273 3.25 2.75 23.54
N PRO A 274 1.93 2.57 23.77
CA PRO A 274 1.01 2.01 22.76
C PRO A 274 0.88 2.86 21.48
N ASP A 275 1.31 4.12 21.52
CA ASP A 275 1.26 4.99 20.34
C ASP A 275 2.37 4.67 19.34
N ARG A 276 3.40 3.90 19.75
CA ARG A 276 4.51 3.51 18.87
C ARG A 276 4.26 2.22 18.13
N LEU A 277 4.50 2.28 16.83
CA LEU A 277 4.40 1.15 15.90
C LEU A 277 5.56 1.20 14.92
N TYR A 278 6.12 0.03 14.61
CA TYR A 278 7.19 -0.15 13.65
C TYR A 278 6.82 -1.23 12.65
N LEU A 279 7.00 -0.95 11.35
CA LEU A 279 6.78 -1.90 10.26
C LEU A 279 8.09 -2.08 9.50
N ALA A 280 8.55 -3.31 9.34
CA ALA A 280 9.63 -3.68 8.44
C ALA A 280 9.01 -3.96 7.07
N ALA A 281 9.07 -2.98 6.19
CA ALA A 281 8.35 -2.94 4.93
C ALA A 281 9.26 -3.22 3.73
N GLY A 282 8.88 -4.15 2.88
CA GLY A 282 9.55 -4.54 1.64
C GLY A 282 9.00 -5.87 1.14
N THR A 283 8.52 -5.93 -0.09
CA THR A 283 7.75 -7.06 -0.64
C THR A 283 8.66 -8.14 -1.23
N TYR A 284 9.70 -7.77 -2.01
CA TYR A 284 10.53 -8.70 -2.76
C TYR A 284 12.03 -8.43 -2.61
N THR A 285 12.85 -9.51 -2.72
CA THR A 285 14.32 -9.45 -2.68
C THR A 285 14.97 -9.54 -4.05
N ASN A 286 14.21 -9.63 -5.14
CA ASN A 286 14.69 -9.65 -6.52
C ASN A 286 15.45 -8.37 -6.89
N ASP A 287 16.31 -8.43 -7.91
CA ASP A 287 17.16 -7.29 -8.31
C ASP A 287 16.37 -6.05 -8.75
N TRP A 288 15.21 -6.24 -9.34
CA TRP A 288 14.31 -5.18 -9.77
C TRP A 288 13.55 -4.50 -8.60
N ALA A 289 13.47 -5.13 -7.41
CA ALA A 289 12.79 -4.56 -6.26
C ALA A 289 13.67 -3.52 -5.55
N GLY A 290 13.05 -2.50 -4.98
CA GLY A 290 13.72 -1.52 -4.13
C GLY A 290 14.17 -2.10 -2.79
N ASN A 291 15.03 -1.38 -2.08
CA ASN A 291 15.38 -1.71 -0.70
C ASN A 291 14.16 -1.58 0.22
N GLY A 292 14.20 -2.30 1.35
CA GLY A 292 13.22 -2.19 2.39
C GLY A 292 13.36 -0.90 3.20
N ALA A 293 12.35 -0.64 4.03
CA ALA A 293 12.36 0.47 4.96
C ALA A 293 11.73 0.08 6.31
N ILE A 294 12.09 0.80 7.36
CA ILE A 294 11.33 0.80 8.60
C ILE A 294 10.38 2.00 8.56
N LEU A 295 9.10 1.73 8.64
CA LEU A 295 8.07 2.75 8.81
C LEU A 295 7.78 2.86 10.32
N ARG A 296 8.01 4.06 10.88
CA ARG A 296 7.92 4.34 12.32
C ARG A 296 6.76 5.28 12.58
N SER A 297 5.86 4.90 13.47
CA SER A 297 4.73 5.73 13.90
C SER A 297 4.82 6.03 15.40
N THR A 298 4.32 7.18 15.81
CA THR A 298 4.11 7.61 17.21
C THR A 298 2.65 7.97 17.45
N ASP A 299 1.74 7.51 16.59
CA ASP A 299 0.31 7.83 16.65
C ASP A 299 -0.54 6.61 16.22
N ARG A 300 -0.07 5.39 16.52
CA ARG A 300 -0.76 4.12 16.23
C ARG A 300 -0.93 3.84 14.74
N GLY A 301 0.03 4.29 13.94
CA GLY A 301 0.01 4.08 12.49
C GLY A 301 -0.87 5.03 11.71
N ARG A 302 -1.33 6.16 12.29
CA ARG A 302 -2.01 7.20 11.52
C ARG A 302 -1.05 7.92 10.57
N THR A 303 0.17 8.14 11.02
CA THR A 303 1.26 8.70 10.22
C THR A 303 2.56 7.93 10.43
N PHE A 304 3.44 7.98 9.43
CA PHE A 304 4.72 7.28 9.49
C PHE A 304 5.88 8.19 9.09
N GLN A 305 6.99 8.00 9.79
CA GLN A 305 8.31 8.41 9.37
C GLN A 305 9.05 7.22 8.77
N ARG A 306 9.77 7.43 7.68
CA ARG A 306 10.49 6.38 6.96
C ARG A 306 11.98 6.40 7.28
N THR A 307 12.56 5.23 7.52
CA THR A 307 14.00 4.98 7.56
C THR A 307 14.35 3.95 6.50
N ASP A 308 15.08 4.35 5.46
CA ASP A 308 15.50 3.42 4.41
C ASP A 308 16.59 2.48 4.92
N LEU A 309 16.48 1.21 4.56
CA LEU A 309 17.45 0.18 4.88
C LEU A 309 18.41 -0.01 3.69
N PRO A 310 19.68 -0.40 3.94
CA PRO A 310 20.64 -0.63 2.85
C PRO A 310 20.47 -2.00 2.19
N PHE A 311 19.37 -2.72 2.45
CA PHE A 311 19.08 -4.07 1.96
C PHE A 311 17.57 -4.24 1.70
N LYS A 312 17.25 -5.32 1.02
CA LYS A 312 15.88 -5.70 0.66
C LYS A 312 15.23 -6.52 1.77
N LEU A 313 13.90 -6.43 1.86
CA LEU A 313 13.02 -7.26 2.67
C LEU A 313 12.08 -8.05 1.75
N GLY A 314 11.50 -9.15 2.25
CA GLY A 314 10.75 -10.11 1.44
C GLY A 314 9.40 -10.49 2.04
N GLY A 315 8.56 -9.49 2.27
CA GLY A 315 7.22 -9.67 2.86
C GLY A 315 6.32 -10.62 2.07
N ASN A 316 6.59 -10.82 0.77
CA ASN A 316 5.86 -11.77 -0.08
C ASN A 316 6.76 -12.89 -0.62
N GLU A 317 7.73 -13.34 0.15
CA GLU A 317 8.58 -14.47 -0.24
C GLU A 317 8.42 -15.64 0.73
N ASP A 318 8.95 -16.81 0.37
CA ASP A 318 8.94 -18.00 1.23
C ASP A 318 9.44 -17.69 2.64
N GLY A 319 8.76 -18.23 3.66
CA GLY A 319 9.04 -17.93 5.07
C GLY A 319 8.52 -16.58 5.56
N ARG A 320 7.65 -15.90 4.79
CA ARG A 320 7.01 -14.63 5.18
C ARG A 320 6.07 -14.75 6.40
N GLY A 321 5.57 -15.95 6.64
CA GLY A 321 4.75 -16.23 7.82
C GLY A 321 5.53 -16.45 9.10
N ALA A 322 6.87 -16.64 9.03
CA ALA A 322 7.71 -16.76 10.22
C ALA A 322 7.87 -15.40 10.91
N GLY A 323 8.02 -15.39 12.22
CA GLY A 323 8.27 -14.12 12.92
C GLY A 323 7.93 -14.12 14.42
N GLU A 324 7.93 -12.96 15.07
CA GLU A 324 8.29 -11.67 14.46
C GLU A 324 9.81 -11.50 14.39
N ARG A 325 10.30 -10.84 13.36
CA ARG A 325 11.72 -10.58 13.11
C ARG A 325 12.16 -9.22 13.64
N LEU A 326 11.22 -8.29 13.76
CA LEU A 326 11.39 -6.97 14.33
C LEU A 326 10.82 -6.98 15.74
N VAL A 327 11.66 -6.64 16.72
CA VAL A 327 11.27 -6.65 18.14
C VAL A 327 11.85 -5.44 18.86
N ILE A 328 11.16 -5.01 19.91
CA ILE A 328 11.56 -3.90 20.80
C ILE A 328 12.09 -4.49 22.10
N ASP A 329 13.17 -3.93 22.62
CA ASP A 329 13.70 -4.32 23.92
C ASP A 329 12.72 -3.91 25.03
N PRO A 330 12.16 -4.86 25.80
CA PRO A 330 11.19 -4.54 26.84
C PRO A 330 11.77 -3.77 28.03
N ALA A 331 13.10 -3.67 28.14
CA ALA A 331 13.78 -2.90 29.18
C ALA A 331 14.27 -1.53 28.69
N ASN A 332 14.44 -1.36 27.39
CA ASN A 332 14.90 -0.12 26.77
C ASN A 332 14.26 0.05 25.38
N HIS A 333 13.12 0.68 25.30
CA HIS A 333 12.35 0.79 24.05
C HIS A 333 12.96 1.70 22.97
N ASP A 334 14.08 2.39 23.24
CA ASP A 334 14.89 3.02 22.21
C ASP A 334 15.56 1.97 21.32
N THR A 335 15.73 0.75 21.86
CA THR A 335 16.47 -0.34 21.24
C THR A 335 15.52 -1.31 20.53
N LEU A 336 15.80 -1.54 19.24
CA LEU A 336 15.11 -2.52 18.41
C LEU A 336 16.13 -3.48 17.80
N LEU A 337 15.68 -4.70 17.54
CA LEU A 337 16.40 -5.68 16.73
C LEU A 337 15.58 -6.06 15.52
N LEU A 338 16.25 -6.21 14.37
CA LEU A 338 15.68 -6.69 13.12
C LEU A 338 16.48 -7.87 12.59
N GLY A 339 15.86 -9.03 12.54
CA GLY A 339 16.37 -10.18 11.83
C GLY A 339 16.07 -10.06 10.33
N THR A 340 17.10 -10.24 9.50
CA THR A 340 16.97 -10.10 8.05
C THR A 340 17.12 -11.42 7.31
N ARG A 341 16.69 -11.45 6.06
CA ARG A 341 16.80 -12.65 5.20
C ARG A 341 18.26 -12.95 4.82
N LYS A 342 19.02 -11.96 4.41
CA LYS A 342 20.37 -12.19 3.82
C LYS A 342 21.47 -11.32 4.43
N ASN A 343 21.14 -10.47 5.41
CA ASN A 343 22.05 -9.44 5.94
C ASN A 343 22.29 -9.56 7.44
N GLY A 344 21.90 -10.69 8.06
CA GLY A 344 22.10 -10.97 9.48
C GLY A 344 21.17 -10.18 10.39
N LEU A 345 21.64 -9.94 11.61
CA LEU A 345 20.89 -9.22 12.65
C LEU A 345 21.30 -7.74 12.66
N TRP A 346 20.33 -6.85 12.78
CA TRP A 346 20.53 -5.41 12.84
C TRP A 346 19.96 -4.84 14.12
N ARG A 347 20.56 -3.76 14.62
CA ARG A 347 20.14 -3.06 15.84
C ARG A 347 19.97 -1.57 15.57
N SER A 348 18.92 -1.02 16.13
CA SER A 348 18.74 0.41 16.36
C SER A 348 18.80 0.69 17.86
N THR A 349 19.27 1.87 18.27
CA THR A 349 19.26 2.38 19.66
C THR A 349 18.66 3.78 19.77
N ASP A 350 17.87 4.16 18.77
CA ASP A 350 17.29 5.48 18.60
C ASP A 350 15.86 5.43 18.02
N HIS A 351 15.05 4.45 18.46
CA HIS A 351 13.70 4.22 17.99
C HIS A 351 13.62 3.94 16.47
N GLY A 352 14.59 3.21 15.91
CA GLY A 352 14.60 2.81 14.51
C GLY A 352 14.99 3.92 13.53
N GLN A 353 15.58 5.03 14.00
CA GLN A 353 16.03 6.12 13.12
C GLN A 353 17.30 5.75 12.38
N THR A 354 18.22 5.06 13.08
CA THR A 354 19.43 4.51 12.47
C THR A 354 19.61 3.03 12.81
N TRP A 355 20.24 2.30 11.90
CA TRP A 355 20.41 0.86 12.02
C TRP A 355 21.85 0.44 11.77
N ASN A 356 22.39 -0.40 12.61
CA ASN A 356 23.73 -0.96 12.50
C ASN A 356 23.67 -2.48 12.56
N GLN A 357 24.50 -3.15 11.73
CA GLN A 357 24.61 -4.59 11.76
C GLN A 357 25.24 -5.05 13.08
N VAL A 358 24.65 -6.05 13.72
CA VAL A 358 25.22 -6.74 14.89
C VAL A 358 26.34 -7.65 14.40
N SER A 359 27.57 -7.10 14.35
CA SER A 359 28.72 -7.78 13.75
C SER A 359 29.12 -9.07 14.48
N SER A 360 28.78 -9.16 15.78
CA SER A 360 28.99 -10.35 16.64
C SER A 360 28.05 -11.52 16.26
N PHE A 361 26.89 -11.28 15.60
CA PHE A 361 25.97 -12.34 15.23
C PHE A 361 26.57 -13.21 14.12
N PRO A 362 26.60 -14.55 14.29
CA PRO A 362 27.41 -15.41 13.40
C PRO A 362 26.81 -15.61 12.00
N VAL A 363 25.47 -15.50 11.84
CA VAL A 363 24.79 -15.74 10.55
C VAL A 363 24.54 -14.42 9.83
N LYS A 364 25.19 -14.22 8.69
CA LYS A 364 25.14 -12.98 7.90
C LYS A 364 24.63 -13.19 6.47
N ASN A 365 24.04 -14.35 6.20
CA ASN A 365 23.53 -14.75 4.89
C ASN A 365 22.14 -15.38 5.02
N GLY A 366 21.61 -15.92 3.92
CA GLY A 366 20.27 -16.53 3.85
C GLY A 366 20.13 -17.89 4.54
N ALA A 367 21.16 -18.42 5.19
CA ALA A 367 21.19 -19.78 5.75
C ALA A 367 20.79 -20.86 4.71
N SER A 368 20.09 -21.93 5.13
CA SER A 368 19.79 -23.08 4.25
C SER A 368 18.79 -22.78 3.12
N PHE A 369 17.96 -21.73 3.25
CA PHE A 369 16.87 -21.49 2.33
C PHE A 369 16.83 -20.06 1.74
N GLY A 370 17.82 -19.23 2.04
CA GLY A 370 17.78 -17.82 1.64
C GLY A 370 16.80 -16.95 2.46
N THR A 371 16.17 -17.51 3.49
CA THR A 371 15.19 -16.86 4.36
C THR A 371 15.81 -16.27 5.63
N GLY A 372 17.04 -16.66 5.97
CA GLY A 372 17.85 -16.09 7.06
C GLY A 372 17.24 -16.23 8.44
N ILE A 373 17.09 -15.11 9.14
CA ILE A 373 16.52 -15.10 10.51
C ILE A 373 15.00 -15.25 10.43
N SER A 374 14.46 -16.23 11.15
CA SER A 374 13.01 -16.50 11.20
C SER A 374 12.31 -15.66 12.26
N PHE A 375 12.90 -15.55 13.46
CA PHE A 375 12.35 -14.75 14.54
C PHE A 375 13.44 -14.21 15.46
N VAL A 376 13.11 -13.17 16.22
CA VAL A 376 13.90 -12.66 17.33
C VAL A 376 13.00 -12.56 18.56
N THR A 377 13.48 -12.92 19.74
CA THR A 377 12.75 -12.68 21.00
C THR A 377 13.70 -12.31 22.12
N TYR A 378 13.30 -11.32 22.90
CA TYR A 378 14.01 -10.95 24.13
C TYR A 378 13.65 -11.91 25.28
N GLY A 379 14.60 -12.09 26.19
CA GLY A 379 14.36 -12.67 27.50
C GLY A 379 13.54 -11.72 28.39
N PRO A 380 13.31 -12.08 29.66
CA PRO A 380 12.67 -11.22 30.63
C PRO A 380 13.36 -9.84 30.70
N ALA A 381 12.60 -8.79 30.91
CA ALA A 381 13.11 -7.42 31.00
C ALA A 381 14.31 -7.36 31.99
N GLY A 382 15.41 -6.75 31.56
CA GLY A 382 16.65 -6.63 32.31
C GLY A 382 17.56 -7.88 32.37
N SER A 383 17.18 -8.99 31.70
CA SER A 383 18.02 -10.20 31.65
C SER A 383 19.17 -10.13 30.65
N ASN A 384 19.21 -9.13 29.78
CA ASN A 384 20.12 -9.01 28.62
C ASN A 384 20.13 -10.26 27.71
N THR A 385 19.14 -11.14 27.86
CA THR A 385 19.02 -12.38 27.07
C THR A 385 18.26 -12.13 25.76
N ILE A 386 18.80 -12.67 24.68
CA ILE A 386 18.15 -12.60 23.34
C ILE A 386 18.24 -13.99 22.73
N TYR A 387 17.15 -14.47 22.14
CA TYR A 387 17.12 -15.66 21.31
C TYR A 387 16.85 -15.26 19.85
N VAL A 388 17.55 -15.91 18.92
CA VAL A 388 17.39 -15.69 17.48
C VAL A 388 17.24 -17.03 16.80
N GLY A 389 16.09 -17.24 16.14
CA GLY A 389 15.84 -18.36 15.27
C GLY A 389 16.34 -18.10 13.85
N VAL A 390 17.02 -19.08 13.26
CA VAL A 390 17.58 -19.00 11.91
C VAL A 390 17.06 -20.14 11.07
N ALA A 391 16.67 -19.88 9.83
CA ALA A 391 16.19 -20.90 8.88
C ALA A 391 17.34 -21.79 8.37
N ASP A 392 18.02 -22.46 9.29
CA ASP A 392 19.11 -23.41 9.05
C ASP A 392 18.78 -24.77 9.65
N ARG A 393 19.08 -25.86 8.89
CA ARG A 393 18.76 -27.23 9.31
C ARG A 393 19.74 -27.80 10.33
N SER A 394 20.90 -27.20 10.50
CA SER A 394 21.94 -27.68 11.42
C SER A 394 21.99 -26.89 12.70
N THR A 395 22.14 -25.58 12.61
CA THR A 395 22.20 -24.65 13.74
C THR A 395 21.19 -23.54 13.57
N ASN A 396 20.07 -23.69 14.23
CA ASN A 396 18.89 -22.89 13.97
C ASN A 396 18.40 -22.04 15.15
N LEU A 397 19.02 -22.15 16.32
CA LEU A 397 18.73 -21.30 17.48
C LEU A 397 20.02 -20.81 18.12
N TYR A 398 20.12 -19.49 18.25
CA TYR A 398 21.23 -18.81 18.91
C TYR A 398 20.73 -18.06 20.14
N ARG A 399 21.61 -17.96 21.16
CA ARG A 399 21.35 -17.21 22.38
C ARG A 399 22.50 -16.24 22.67
N SER A 400 22.16 -15.03 23.07
CA SER A 400 23.03 -14.09 23.77
C SER A 400 22.56 -13.96 25.21
N THR A 401 23.47 -13.67 26.15
CA THR A 401 23.16 -13.33 27.56
C THR A 401 23.78 -12.01 27.98
N ASP A 402 24.34 -11.28 27.04
CA ASP A 402 25.07 -10.02 27.25
C ASP A 402 24.57 -8.90 26.33
N GLY A 403 23.27 -8.93 25.98
CA GLY A 403 22.63 -7.93 25.13
C GLY A 403 23.09 -8.00 23.68
N GLY A 404 23.54 -9.15 23.18
CA GLY A 404 23.95 -9.36 21.80
C GLY A 404 25.42 -9.00 21.53
N ASN A 405 26.28 -8.87 22.58
CA ASN A 405 27.72 -8.68 22.39
C ASN A 405 28.40 -10.00 21.99
N THR A 406 27.91 -11.12 22.53
CA THR A 406 28.37 -12.47 22.16
C THR A 406 27.19 -13.40 21.92
N TRP A 407 27.39 -14.42 21.08
CA TRP A 407 26.34 -15.36 20.67
C TRP A 407 26.85 -16.79 20.75
N GLN A 408 25.98 -17.67 21.19
CA GLN A 408 26.24 -19.11 21.25
C GLN A 408 25.06 -19.87 20.62
N ALA A 409 25.37 -20.94 19.89
CA ALA A 409 24.37 -21.90 19.47
C ALA A 409 23.78 -22.59 20.71
N VAL A 410 22.45 -22.70 20.76
CA VAL A 410 21.79 -23.39 21.89
C VAL A 410 22.05 -24.90 21.75
N SER A 411 22.67 -25.50 22.74
CA SER A 411 23.04 -26.93 22.72
C SER A 411 21.81 -27.84 22.72
N GLY A 412 21.89 -28.95 21.98
CA GLY A 412 20.82 -29.94 21.93
C GLY A 412 19.57 -29.51 21.13
N GLN A 413 19.63 -28.42 20.39
CA GLN A 413 18.54 -27.94 19.56
C GLN A 413 18.12 -28.95 18.47
N PRO A 414 16.85 -29.01 18.08
CA PRO A 414 16.38 -29.86 16.98
C PRO A 414 17.12 -29.56 15.68
N THR A 415 17.40 -30.59 14.90
CA THR A 415 18.07 -30.47 13.59
C THR A 415 17.22 -31.06 12.48
N GLY A 416 17.57 -30.76 11.22
CA GLY A 416 16.81 -31.22 10.05
C GLY A 416 15.57 -30.38 9.71
N GLN A 417 15.19 -29.46 10.61
CA GLN A 417 14.04 -28.56 10.48
C GLN A 417 14.46 -27.12 10.74
N VAL A 418 13.61 -26.17 10.40
CA VAL A 418 13.82 -24.73 10.60
C VAL A 418 12.72 -24.15 11.49
N PRO A 419 13.06 -23.26 12.43
CA PRO A 419 12.08 -22.66 13.32
C PRO A 419 11.22 -21.66 12.54
N GLN A 420 9.91 -21.69 12.82
CA GLN A 420 8.93 -20.74 12.29
C GLN A 420 8.72 -19.59 13.29
N HIS A 421 8.34 -19.93 14.51
CA HIS A 421 8.11 -18.99 15.60
C HIS A 421 8.83 -19.46 16.89
N GLY A 422 9.14 -18.47 17.73
CA GLY A 422 9.67 -18.71 19.08
C GLY A 422 9.08 -17.72 20.06
N VAL A 423 8.38 -18.22 21.10
CA VAL A 423 7.73 -17.40 22.12
C VAL A 423 8.26 -17.79 23.50
N LEU A 424 8.81 -16.81 24.21
CA LEU A 424 9.24 -16.99 25.59
C LEU A 424 8.06 -16.80 26.53
N SER A 425 7.75 -17.84 27.29
CA SER A 425 6.70 -17.83 28.32
C SER A 425 7.18 -17.20 29.61
N GLY A 426 6.25 -16.65 30.40
CA GLY A 426 6.53 -16.10 31.73
C GLY A 426 7.08 -17.11 32.74
N ASP A 427 6.97 -18.43 32.48
CA ASP A 427 7.55 -19.50 33.30
C ASP A 427 9.03 -19.82 32.95
N GLY A 428 9.62 -19.10 32.03
CA GLY A 428 11.00 -19.30 31.54
C GLY A 428 11.14 -20.42 30.52
N SER A 429 10.04 -20.90 29.94
CA SER A 429 10.06 -21.84 28.82
C SER A 429 10.03 -21.11 27.50
N LEU A 430 10.93 -21.47 26.57
CA LEU A 430 10.85 -21.04 25.17
C LEU A 430 10.13 -22.12 24.36
N TYR A 431 8.96 -21.77 23.82
CA TYR A 431 8.21 -22.64 22.91
C TYR A 431 8.61 -22.31 21.47
N LEU A 432 8.71 -23.34 20.64
CA LEU A 432 9.14 -23.20 19.24
C LEU A 432 8.31 -24.12 18.34
N THR A 433 7.90 -23.59 17.20
CA THR A 433 7.35 -24.37 16.10
C THR A 433 8.38 -24.55 15.00
N TYR A 434 8.38 -25.72 14.36
CA TYR A 434 9.34 -26.08 13.32
C TYR A 434 8.64 -26.69 12.09
N SER A 435 9.29 -26.50 10.93
CA SER A 435 8.94 -27.18 9.68
C SER A 435 10.21 -27.58 8.92
N ASN A 436 10.12 -28.48 7.96
CA ASN A 436 11.27 -28.89 7.15
C ASN A 436 11.57 -27.97 5.96
N ALA A 437 10.71 -26.94 5.71
CA ALA A 437 10.86 -25.90 4.71
C ALA A 437 10.29 -24.57 5.23
N PRO A 438 10.63 -23.41 4.64
CA PRO A 438 10.15 -22.11 5.11
C PRO A 438 8.63 -21.92 5.05
N GLY A 439 7.94 -22.60 4.12
CA GLY A 439 6.51 -22.43 3.90
C GLY A 439 6.14 -21.08 3.21
N PRO A 440 4.85 -20.89 2.93
CA PRO A 440 3.71 -21.69 3.41
C PRO A 440 3.47 -22.99 2.64
N ASN A 441 4.08 -23.20 1.47
CA ASN A 441 3.98 -24.41 0.66
C ASN A 441 5.26 -25.25 0.71
N GLY A 442 5.16 -26.54 0.33
CA GLY A 442 6.29 -27.44 0.25
C GLY A 442 6.77 -27.97 1.61
N VAL A 443 5.94 -27.88 2.63
CA VAL A 443 6.21 -28.39 3.98
C VAL A 443 5.63 -29.79 4.13
N THR A 444 6.47 -30.74 4.50
CA THR A 444 6.09 -32.16 4.62
C THR A 444 6.44 -32.77 5.98
N ALA A 445 7.01 -31.99 6.90
CA ALA A 445 7.34 -32.42 8.25
C ALA A 445 7.53 -31.22 9.17
N GLY A 446 7.25 -31.41 10.44
CA GLY A 446 7.50 -30.40 11.47
C GLY A 446 7.30 -30.94 12.88
N SER A 447 7.58 -30.09 13.85
CA SER A 447 7.49 -30.42 15.27
C SER A 447 7.29 -29.20 16.13
N VAL A 448 6.84 -29.41 17.37
CA VAL A 448 6.73 -28.38 18.40
C VAL A 448 7.64 -28.76 19.56
N TRP A 449 8.41 -27.80 20.02
CA TRP A 449 9.37 -28.01 21.09
C TRP A 449 9.22 -27.01 22.22
N LYS A 450 9.49 -27.51 23.43
CA LYS A 450 9.65 -26.72 24.65
C LYS A 450 11.10 -26.78 25.12
N TYR A 451 11.74 -25.63 25.25
CA TYR A 451 13.08 -25.48 25.77
C TYR A 451 13.05 -24.80 27.13
N ASN A 452 13.59 -25.47 28.17
CA ASN A 452 13.76 -24.87 29.50
C ASN A 452 15.01 -23.98 29.49
N THR A 453 14.81 -22.66 29.58
CA THR A 453 15.91 -21.68 29.42
C THR A 453 16.90 -21.66 30.58
N SER A 454 16.50 -22.15 31.76
CA SER A 454 17.35 -22.24 32.95
C SER A 454 18.10 -23.58 33.05
N GLY A 455 17.43 -24.68 32.70
CA GLY A 455 18.00 -26.05 32.81
C GLY A 455 18.56 -26.60 31.51
N GLY A 456 18.37 -25.94 30.39
CA GLY A 456 18.88 -26.36 29.07
C GLY A 456 18.19 -27.58 28.47
N ALA A 457 17.09 -28.08 29.06
CA ALA A 457 16.43 -29.29 28.62
C ALA A 457 15.45 -29.00 27.47
N TRP A 458 15.48 -29.87 26.47
CA TRP A 458 14.55 -29.88 25.33
C TRP A 458 13.51 -30.98 25.49
N LYS A 459 12.25 -30.67 25.18
CA LYS A 459 11.16 -31.63 25.13
C LYS A 459 10.34 -31.45 23.85
N ASN A 460 10.21 -32.52 23.07
CA ASN A 460 9.27 -32.56 21.97
C ASN A 460 7.85 -32.66 22.55
N ILE A 461 6.99 -31.72 22.18
CA ILE A 461 5.62 -31.59 22.66
C ILE A 461 4.63 -31.54 21.48
N SER A 462 5.02 -32.01 20.31
CA SER A 462 4.16 -31.99 19.11
C SER A 462 2.81 -32.64 19.36
N PRO A 463 1.70 -31.99 19.03
CA PRO A 463 0.35 -32.52 19.27
C PRO A 463 0.03 -33.74 18.41
N SER A 464 0.68 -33.86 17.26
CA SER A 464 0.48 -34.93 16.29
C SER A 464 1.73 -35.09 15.43
N GLN A 465 1.76 -36.15 14.64
CA GLN A 465 2.81 -36.39 13.65
C GLN A 465 2.17 -36.64 12.30
N GLY A 466 2.79 -36.17 11.22
CA GLY A 466 2.27 -36.32 9.86
C GLY A 466 3.14 -35.66 8.82
N GLY A 467 2.69 -35.68 7.57
CA GLY A 467 3.36 -35.07 6.44
C GLY A 467 3.11 -33.55 6.34
N TYR A 468 3.28 -32.80 7.44
CA TYR A 468 3.06 -31.36 7.53
C TYR A 468 3.92 -30.73 8.62
N GLY A 469 3.99 -29.39 8.63
CA GLY A 469 4.73 -28.62 9.62
C GLY A 469 3.86 -28.01 10.70
N PHE A 470 4.53 -27.24 11.58
CA PHE A 470 3.87 -26.35 12.54
C PHE A 470 4.42 -24.94 12.37
N ALA A 471 3.52 -23.92 12.41
CA ALA A 471 3.92 -22.55 12.25
C ALA A 471 3.37 -21.64 13.35
N GLY A 472 2.11 -21.19 13.29
CA GLY A 472 1.55 -20.29 14.29
C GLY A 472 1.78 -20.78 15.72
N LEU A 473 2.18 -19.87 16.61
CA LEU A 473 2.50 -20.17 18.00
C LEU A 473 2.06 -18.99 18.87
N ALA A 474 1.27 -19.26 19.88
CA ALA A 474 0.91 -18.29 20.91
C ALA A 474 0.99 -18.93 22.31
N VAL A 475 1.46 -18.16 23.27
CA VAL A 475 1.44 -18.50 24.71
C VAL A 475 0.60 -17.46 25.41
N ASP A 476 -0.32 -17.91 26.27
CA ASP A 476 -1.21 -17.03 27.03
C ASP A 476 -0.41 -16.26 28.10
N PRO A 477 -0.30 -14.93 28.01
CA PRO A 477 0.47 -14.16 28.99
C PRO A 477 -0.13 -14.23 30.41
N GLN A 478 -1.44 -14.50 30.55
CA GLN A 478 -2.09 -14.64 31.85
C GLN A 478 -1.96 -16.06 32.43
N LYS A 479 -1.76 -17.05 31.54
CA LYS A 479 -1.67 -18.48 31.89
C LYS A 479 -0.48 -19.11 31.15
N PRO A 480 0.76 -18.97 31.65
CA PRO A 480 1.96 -19.35 30.92
C PRO A 480 2.05 -20.82 30.48
N SER A 481 1.24 -21.73 31.09
CA SER A 481 1.10 -23.11 30.64
C SER A 481 0.11 -23.31 29.50
N THR A 482 -0.66 -22.29 29.12
CA THR A 482 -1.56 -22.33 27.97
C THR A 482 -0.81 -21.97 26.71
N VAL A 483 -0.76 -22.91 25.76
CA VAL A 483 -0.04 -22.78 24.50
C VAL A 483 -0.96 -23.18 23.35
N MET A 484 -0.93 -22.43 22.27
CA MET A 484 -1.64 -22.78 21.04
C MET A 484 -0.65 -22.85 19.88
N VAL A 485 -0.89 -23.80 18.96
CA VAL A 485 -0.10 -23.96 17.73
C VAL A 485 -1.01 -24.30 16.55
N THR A 486 -0.56 -23.95 15.36
CA THR A 486 -1.22 -24.31 14.12
C THR A 486 -0.38 -25.29 13.32
N THR A 487 -1.03 -26.15 12.53
CA THR A 487 -0.35 -26.90 11.48
C THR A 487 -0.01 -25.98 10.30
N LEU A 488 0.90 -26.41 9.48
CA LEU A 488 1.32 -25.73 8.24
C LEU A 488 1.40 -26.75 7.11
N ASP A 489 0.68 -26.43 6.01
CA ASP A 489 0.65 -27.25 4.78
C ASP A 489 0.01 -28.65 4.98
N ARG A 490 -0.95 -28.75 5.90
CA ARG A 490 -1.74 -29.96 6.13
C ARG A 490 -3.06 -29.88 5.36
N TRP A 491 -2.99 -29.98 4.08
CA TRP A 491 -4.16 -29.84 3.20
C TRP A 491 -5.24 -30.91 3.44
N TRP A 492 -4.87 -32.06 3.98
CA TRP A 492 -5.79 -33.14 4.14
C TRP A 492 -5.71 -33.77 5.52
N PRO A 493 -6.86 -33.91 6.24
CA PRO A 493 -8.23 -33.47 5.89
C PRO A 493 -8.40 -31.96 5.85
N GLN A 494 -7.62 -31.18 6.60
CA GLN A 494 -7.49 -29.71 6.66
C GLN A 494 -6.40 -29.36 7.68
N ASP A 495 -5.95 -28.11 7.68
CA ASP A 495 -5.10 -27.62 8.75
C ASP A 495 -5.84 -27.62 10.11
N GLU A 496 -5.11 -27.44 11.23
CA GLU A 496 -5.64 -27.54 12.58
C GLU A 496 -5.04 -26.51 13.54
N VAL A 497 -5.83 -26.06 14.48
CA VAL A 497 -5.38 -25.27 15.63
C VAL A 497 -5.45 -26.17 16.86
N TYR A 498 -4.33 -26.33 17.55
CA TYR A 498 -4.21 -27.07 18.78
C TYR A 498 -4.08 -26.13 19.98
N ARG A 499 -4.73 -26.48 21.10
CA ARG A 499 -4.63 -25.78 22.37
C ARG A 499 -4.25 -26.75 23.48
N SER A 500 -3.30 -26.36 24.29
CA SER A 500 -2.82 -27.03 25.50
C SER A 500 -2.98 -26.10 26.69
N THR A 501 -3.30 -26.63 27.87
CA THR A 501 -3.34 -25.89 29.15
C THR A 501 -2.30 -26.41 30.17
N ASP A 502 -1.48 -27.35 29.76
CA ASP A 502 -0.47 -28.04 30.62
C ASP A 502 0.95 -27.97 30.05
N GLY A 503 1.25 -26.89 29.29
CA GLY A 503 2.59 -26.67 28.74
C GLY A 503 2.95 -27.62 27.59
N GLY A 504 1.95 -28.10 26.83
CA GLY A 504 2.14 -28.99 25.71
C GLY A 504 2.24 -30.47 26.11
N ALA A 505 1.85 -30.86 27.34
CA ALA A 505 1.82 -32.27 27.71
C ALA A 505 0.60 -32.99 27.08
N THR A 506 -0.52 -32.29 26.99
CA THR A 506 -1.73 -32.75 26.29
C THR A 506 -2.28 -31.64 25.38
N TRP A 507 -2.97 -32.03 24.32
CA TRP A 507 -3.50 -31.10 23.33
C TRP A 507 -4.97 -31.40 23.00
N LYS A 508 -5.72 -30.35 22.71
CA LYS A 508 -7.08 -30.40 22.19
C LYS A 508 -7.14 -29.69 20.85
N THR A 509 -7.84 -30.26 19.87
CA THR A 509 -8.14 -29.64 18.59
C THR A 509 -9.21 -28.57 18.78
N GLN A 510 -9.11 -27.50 18.03
CA GLN A 510 -10.15 -26.46 18.01
C GLN A 510 -11.23 -26.73 16.95
N SER A 511 -10.98 -27.65 16.00
CA SER A 511 -12.00 -28.05 15.02
C SER A 511 -13.07 -28.96 15.59
N ASP A 512 -12.73 -29.87 16.51
CA ASP A 512 -13.64 -30.93 17.01
C ASP A 512 -14.83 -30.38 17.81
N ARG A 513 -14.65 -29.22 18.45
CA ARG A 513 -15.66 -28.60 19.33
C ARG A 513 -15.78 -27.12 19.01
N SER A 514 -16.10 -26.81 17.77
CA SER A 514 -16.31 -25.43 17.35
C SER A 514 -17.58 -25.25 16.52
N VAL A 515 -18.25 -24.13 16.73
CA VAL A 515 -19.25 -23.58 15.83
C VAL A 515 -18.57 -22.45 15.07
N ARG A 516 -18.69 -22.44 13.74
CA ARG A 516 -18.04 -21.48 12.87
C ARG A 516 -19.05 -20.68 12.08
N ASP A 517 -18.97 -19.36 12.19
CA ASP A 517 -19.81 -18.39 11.49
C ASP A 517 -18.99 -17.69 10.41
N ALA A 518 -19.31 -17.95 9.15
CA ALA A 518 -18.75 -17.31 7.98
C ALA A 518 -19.73 -16.32 7.31
N SER A 519 -20.75 -15.86 8.02
CA SER A 519 -21.86 -15.08 7.46
C SER A 519 -21.42 -13.79 6.77
N ILE A 520 -20.33 -13.15 7.22
CA ILE A 520 -19.79 -11.94 6.57
C ILE A 520 -18.91 -12.24 5.34
N ALA A 521 -18.43 -13.45 5.16
CA ALA A 521 -17.65 -13.91 4.02
C ALA A 521 -18.04 -15.34 3.64
N PRO A 522 -19.29 -15.57 3.17
CA PRO A 522 -19.82 -16.93 2.93
C PRO A 522 -19.02 -17.74 1.93
N TYR A 523 -18.29 -17.07 1.05
CA TYR A 523 -17.42 -17.67 0.04
C TYR A 523 -16.24 -18.47 0.63
N LEU A 524 -15.86 -18.18 1.88
CA LEU A 524 -14.82 -18.93 2.60
C LEU A 524 -15.30 -20.27 3.17
N GLY A 525 -16.63 -20.42 3.36
CA GLY A 525 -17.20 -21.56 4.06
C GLY A 525 -16.81 -21.60 5.54
N THR A 526 -17.10 -22.72 6.23
CA THR A 526 -16.83 -22.91 7.67
C THR A 526 -15.57 -23.73 7.93
N GLY A 527 -14.73 -23.98 6.94
CA GLY A 527 -13.43 -24.66 7.09
C GLY A 527 -12.47 -23.86 7.98
N ILE A 528 -11.48 -24.58 8.55
CA ILE A 528 -10.49 -23.95 9.44
C ILE A 528 -9.50 -23.04 8.69
N GLY A 529 -9.35 -23.25 7.38
CA GLY A 529 -8.42 -22.53 6.54
C GLY A 529 -7.09 -23.26 6.33
N HIS A 530 -6.15 -22.61 5.68
CA HIS A 530 -4.80 -23.10 5.39
C HIS A 530 -3.80 -21.94 5.45
N TRP A 531 -2.49 -22.23 5.37
CA TRP A 531 -1.42 -21.24 5.55
C TRP A 531 -1.50 -20.51 6.90
N MET A 532 -1.80 -21.25 7.94
CA MET A 532 -2.02 -20.71 9.26
C MET A 532 -0.71 -20.45 9.99
N THR A 533 -0.08 -19.30 9.72
CA THR A 533 1.20 -18.92 10.35
C THR A 533 1.03 -17.88 11.43
N ALA A 534 0.03 -17.01 11.32
CA ALA A 534 -0.29 -16.03 12.35
C ALA A 534 -1.26 -16.63 13.38
N LEU A 535 -0.88 -16.56 14.66
CA LEU A 535 -1.72 -16.98 15.77
C LEU A 535 -1.43 -16.09 16.97
N SER A 536 -2.48 -15.55 17.60
CA SER A 536 -2.30 -14.66 18.75
C SER A 536 -3.42 -14.83 19.77
N ILE A 537 -3.06 -14.76 21.06
CA ILE A 537 -3.99 -14.74 22.21
C ILE A 537 -3.95 -13.32 22.78
N ASP A 538 -5.12 -12.73 23.03
CA ASP A 538 -5.25 -11.42 23.65
C ASP A 538 -4.60 -11.43 25.05
N PRO A 539 -3.62 -10.58 25.36
CA PRO A 539 -2.96 -10.56 26.66
C PRO A 539 -3.90 -10.17 27.81
N PHE A 540 -5.08 -9.67 27.52
CA PHE A 540 -6.09 -9.26 28.52
C PHE A 540 -7.30 -10.22 28.59
N ASP A 541 -7.39 -11.20 27.67
CA ASP A 541 -8.49 -12.15 27.59
C ASP A 541 -8.05 -13.49 26.98
N SER A 542 -7.87 -14.50 27.84
CA SER A 542 -7.48 -15.87 27.42
C SER A 542 -8.47 -16.57 26.49
N GLY A 543 -9.69 -16.07 26.36
CA GLY A 543 -10.72 -16.57 25.43
C GLY A 543 -10.65 -15.93 24.07
N HIS A 544 -10.12 -14.71 23.99
CA HIS A 544 -10.00 -13.98 22.73
C HIS A 544 -8.73 -14.43 21.98
N VAL A 545 -8.96 -15.16 20.90
CA VAL A 545 -7.90 -15.73 20.06
C VAL A 545 -8.19 -15.38 18.60
N MET A 546 -7.15 -15.02 17.87
CA MET A 546 -7.23 -14.81 16.42
C MET A 546 -6.14 -15.60 15.71
N TYR A 547 -6.45 -16.12 14.51
CA TYR A 547 -5.46 -16.68 13.63
C TYR A 547 -5.67 -16.26 12.18
N GLY A 548 -4.56 -16.01 11.48
CA GLY A 548 -4.53 -15.68 10.06
C GLY A 548 -4.49 -16.91 9.18
N THR A 549 -5.08 -16.81 8.02
CA THR A 549 -5.08 -17.83 6.96
C THR A 549 -4.66 -17.23 5.63
N GLY A 550 -4.53 -18.03 4.59
CA GLY A 550 -4.37 -17.56 3.20
C GLY A 550 -5.58 -16.80 2.64
N ASN A 551 -6.69 -16.70 3.40
CA ASN A 551 -7.93 -16.05 2.96
C ASN A 551 -8.50 -15.07 3.99
N GLY A 552 -7.70 -14.63 4.98
CA GLY A 552 -8.16 -13.69 5.99
C GLY A 552 -7.96 -14.20 7.42
N ILE A 553 -8.86 -13.84 8.32
CA ILE A 553 -8.72 -14.04 9.77
C ILE A 553 -9.95 -14.76 10.34
N TRP A 554 -9.72 -15.76 11.18
CA TRP A 554 -10.70 -16.31 12.11
C TRP A 554 -10.46 -15.77 13.51
N ALA A 555 -11.52 -15.42 14.23
CA ALA A 555 -11.49 -14.91 15.59
C ALA A 555 -12.49 -15.68 16.49
N SER A 556 -12.14 -15.80 17.75
CA SER A 556 -13.03 -16.34 18.81
C SER A 556 -12.92 -15.46 20.04
N LYS A 557 -14.02 -15.28 20.77
CA LYS A 557 -14.05 -14.63 22.08
C LYS A 557 -14.16 -15.64 23.23
N ASP A 558 -14.22 -16.93 22.92
CA ASP A 558 -14.37 -18.04 23.87
C ASP A 558 -13.59 -19.30 23.48
N ALA A 559 -12.44 -19.13 22.81
CA ALA A 559 -11.59 -20.28 22.43
C ALA A 559 -11.20 -21.17 23.61
N ASN A 560 -11.19 -20.62 24.82
CA ASN A 560 -10.94 -21.34 26.10
C ASN A 560 -12.12 -22.19 26.59
N ALA A 561 -13.29 -22.12 25.97
CA ALA A 561 -14.42 -23.00 26.31
C ALA A 561 -14.06 -24.49 26.16
N THR A 562 -13.21 -24.81 25.18
CA THR A 562 -12.75 -26.19 24.96
C THR A 562 -11.89 -26.73 26.09
N ASP A 563 -11.28 -25.87 26.94
CA ASP A 563 -10.45 -26.29 28.08
C ASP A 563 -11.24 -27.17 29.06
N ASN A 564 -12.54 -26.88 29.22
CA ASN A 564 -13.46 -27.60 30.10
C ASN A 564 -14.44 -28.51 29.34
N GLY A 565 -14.17 -28.84 28.08
CA GLY A 565 -15.00 -29.69 27.23
C GLY A 565 -16.24 -29.01 26.65
N GLY A 566 -16.32 -27.67 26.71
CA GLY A 566 -17.34 -26.86 26.05
C GLY A 566 -17.08 -26.69 24.55
N THR A 567 -17.96 -25.93 23.91
CA THR A 567 -17.86 -25.58 22.46
C THR A 567 -17.38 -24.14 22.32
N SER A 568 -16.39 -23.91 21.48
CA SER A 568 -15.92 -22.58 21.13
C SER A 568 -16.65 -22.04 19.89
N HIS A 569 -16.80 -20.72 19.81
CA HIS A 569 -17.46 -20.03 18.69
C HIS A 569 -16.43 -19.19 17.94
N TRP A 570 -16.35 -19.43 16.64
CA TRP A 570 -15.42 -18.75 15.75
C TRP A 570 -16.19 -18.00 14.67
N PHE A 571 -15.71 -16.83 14.31
CA PHE A 571 -16.29 -15.99 13.27
C PHE A 571 -15.18 -15.41 12.40
N ILE A 572 -15.52 -14.97 11.19
CA ILE A 572 -14.58 -14.26 10.31
C ILE A 572 -14.28 -12.89 10.93
N GLY A 573 -13.02 -12.69 11.33
CA GLY A 573 -12.53 -11.47 11.95
C GLY A 573 -11.77 -10.56 10.98
N ALA A 574 -12.14 -10.53 9.68
CA ALA A 574 -11.40 -9.86 8.63
C ALA A 574 -12.13 -8.66 8.02
N ARG A 575 -13.25 -8.18 8.59
CA ARG A 575 -13.97 -7.01 8.06
C ARG A 575 -13.04 -5.80 7.96
N GLY A 576 -13.02 -5.14 6.78
CA GLY A 576 -12.14 -4.00 6.48
C GLY A 576 -10.69 -4.38 6.15
N LEU A 577 -10.33 -5.67 6.25
CA LEU A 577 -9.08 -6.18 5.72
C LEU A 577 -9.36 -6.71 4.31
N GLU A 578 -8.87 -5.98 3.31
CA GLU A 578 -9.12 -6.25 1.91
C GLU A 578 -7.79 -6.53 1.22
N GLU A 579 -7.42 -7.79 1.11
CA GLU A 579 -6.16 -8.20 0.51
C GLU A 579 -6.38 -9.09 -0.69
N THR A 580 -6.87 -8.50 -1.78
CA THR A 580 -7.12 -9.20 -3.03
C THR A 580 -6.36 -8.57 -4.19
N ALA A 581 -5.91 -9.41 -5.14
CA ALA A 581 -5.28 -9.00 -6.39
C ALA A 581 -6.29 -9.07 -7.53
N TYR A 582 -6.71 -7.91 -8.03
CA TYR A 582 -7.66 -7.82 -9.14
C TYR A 582 -6.95 -7.89 -10.48
N TYR A 583 -7.55 -8.58 -11.45
CA TYR A 583 -7.06 -8.72 -12.83
C TYR A 583 -7.96 -8.03 -13.83
N ASP A 584 -9.28 -7.90 -13.54
CA ASP A 584 -10.23 -7.19 -14.38
C ASP A 584 -11.49 -6.82 -13.60
N ALA A 585 -12.23 -5.82 -14.07
CA ALA A 585 -13.52 -5.43 -13.52
C ALA A 585 -14.36 -4.70 -14.56
N VAL A 586 -15.68 -4.96 -14.56
CA VAL A 586 -16.65 -4.30 -15.43
C VAL A 586 -17.86 -3.84 -14.63
N SER A 587 -18.46 -2.73 -15.04
CA SER A 587 -19.71 -2.19 -14.51
C SER A 587 -20.73 -2.12 -15.66
N PRO A 588 -21.58 -3.16 -15.82
CA PRO A 588 -22.57 -3.19 -16.90
C PRO A 588 -23.74 -2.25 -16.61
N PRO A 589 -24.21 -1.42 -17.59
CA PRO A 589 -25.30 -0.48 -17.36
C PRO A 589 -26.62 -1.20 -17.03
N GLY A 590 -27.34 -0.70 -16.01
CA GLY A 590 -28.65 -1.22 -15.60
C GLY A 590 -28.63 -2.67 -15.07
N ALA A 591 -27.48 -3.18 -14.68
CA ALA A 591 -27.27 -4.52 -14.14
C ALA A 591 -26.55 -4.45 -12.77
N ALA A 592 -25.72 -5.45 -12.42
CA ALA A 592 -24.89 -5.38 -11.21
C ALA A 592 -23.99 -4.14 -11.22
N ALA A 593 -23.82 -3.48 -10.08
CA ALA A 593 -22.95 -2.31 -9.96
C ALA A 593 -21.52 -2.63 -10.39
N LEU A 594 -21.05 -3.85 -10.09
CA LEU A 594 -19.70 -4.28 -10.42
C LEU A 594 -19.60 -5.81 -10.53
N ILE A 595 -18.88 -6.29 -11.55
CA ILE A 595 -18.48 -7.70 -11.70
C ILE A 595 -16.95 -7.73 -11.79
N THR A 596 -16.32 -8.61 -11.05
CA THR A 596 -14.86 -8.61 -10.87
C THR A 596 -14.22 -9.93 -11.28
N SER A 597 -12.95 -9.86 -11.69
CA SER A 597 -12.05 -10.99 -11.88
C SER A 597 -10.81 -10.79 -11.03
N LEU A 598 -10.45 -11.78 -10.21
CA LEU A 598 -9.32 -11.68 -9.30
C LEU A 598 -8.65 -13.05 -9.07
N GLY A 599 -7.45 -13.00 -8.51
CA GLY A 599 -6.68 -14.18 -8.11
C GLY A 599 -7.30 -14.90 -6.91
N ASP A 600 -7.09 -16.20 -6.85
CA ASP A 600 -7.41 -17.13 -5.76
C ASP A 600 -8.92 -17.29 -5.43
N GLN A 601 -9.72 -16.27 -5.63
CA GLN A 601 -11.17 -16.27 -5.34
C GLN A 601 -12.03 -16.26 -6.62
N GLY A 602 -11.43 -16.07 -7.79
CA GLY A 602 -12.12 -16.08 -9.08
C GLY A 602 -12.88 -14.79 -9.40
N GLY A 603 -13.75 -14.33 -8.53
CA GLY A 603 -14.51 -13.09 -8.76
C GLY A 603 -15.78 -12.99 -7.92
N PHE A 604 -16.34 -11.77 -7.93
CA PHE A 604 -17.55 -11.43 -7.21
C PHE A 604 -18.49 -10.57 -8.07
N VAL A 605 -19.78 -10.64 -7.74
CA VAL A 605 -20.80 -9.70 -8.22
C VAL A 605 -21.24 -8.83 -7.05
N TYR A 606 -21.29 -7.52 -7.28
CA TYR A 606 -21.79 -6.54 -6.32
C TYR A 606 -23.01 -5.84 -6.88
N ASP A 607 -24.16 -6.06 -6.27
CA ASP A 607 -25.37 -5.27 -6.48
C ASP A 607 -25.38 -4.05 -5.54
N ASP A 608 -24.74 -4.18 -4.39
CA ASP A 608 -24.59 -3.16 -3.36
C ASP A 608 -23.13 -3.14 -2.89
N LEU A 609 -22.40 -2.08 -3.24
CA LEU A 609 -20.98 -1.90 -2.90
C LEU A 609 -20.72 -1.68 -1.40
N THR A 610 -21.74 -1.57 -0.59
CA THR A 610 -21.62 -1.41 0.87
C THR A 610 -21.70 -2.73 1.64
N LYS A 611 -21.94 -3.82 0.92
CA LYS A 611 -22.11 -5.18 1.49
C LYS A 611 -21.09 -6.16 0.91
N GLU A 612 -20.66 -7.06 1.75
CA GLU A 612 -19.86 -8.21 1.33
C GLU A 612 -20.68 -9.11 0.38
N PRO A 613 -20.03 -9.69 -0.66
CA PRO A 613 -20.73 -10.57 -1.61
C PRO A 613 -21.18 -11.87 -0.94
N THR A 614 -22.35 -12.36 -1.31
CA THR A 614 -22.94 -13.60 -0.77
C THR A 614 -22.21 -14.87 -1.20
N GLY A 615 -21.38 -14.80 -2.23
CA GLY A 615 -20.61 -15.92 -2.75
C GLY A 615 -19.65 -15.47 -3.85
N ARG A 616 -18.69 -16.33 -4.18
CA ARG A 616 -17.83 -16.14 -5.35
C ARG A 616 -18.50 -16.66 -6.61
N LEU A 617 -17.95 -16.29 -7.78
CA LEU A 617 -18.43 -16.78 -9.06
C LEU A 617 -18.15 -18.31 -9.18
N THR A 618 -19.20 -19.08 -9.35
CA THR A 618 -19.16 -20.56 -9.47
C THR A 618 -19.76 -21.05 -10.78
N ASN A 619 -19.74 -22.35 -11.05
CA ASN A 619 -20.27 -23.02 -12.24
C ASN A 619 -19.73 -22.51 -13.59
N PRO A 620 -18.49 -22.70 -13.94
CA PRO A 620 -17.44 -23.44 -13.22
C PRO A 620 -16.76 -22.58 -12.15
N GLU A 621 -16.11 -23.21 -11.20
CA GLU A 621 -15.11 -22.56 -10.39
C GLU A 621 -13.88 -22.28 -11.25
N ILE A 622 -13.50 -20.99 -11.31
CA ILE A 622 -12.27 -20.51 -11.95
C ILE A 622 -11.54 -19.71 -10.88
N TYR A 623 -10.60 -20.32 -10.18
CA TYR A 623 -9.96 -19.72 -9.00
C TYR A 623 -9.15 -18.47 -9.32
N ASN A 624 -8.53 -18.41 -10.50
CA ASN A 624 -7.82 -17.24 -10.98
C ASN A 624 -8.50 -16.75 -12.26
N SER A 625 -9.58 -15.97 -12.12
CA SER A 625 -10.24 -15.33 -13.26
C SER A 625 -9.39 -14.15 -13.74
N THR A 626 -9.04 -14.12 -15.02
CA THR A 626 -8.09 -13.14 -15.58
C THR A 626 -8.74 -12.07 -16.43
N SER A 627 -9.98 -12.32 -16.89
CA SER A 627 -10.73 -11.35 -17.70
C SER A 627 -12.23 -11.56 -17.55
N VAL A 628 -12.96 -10.45 -17.56
CA VAL A 628 -14.43 -10.40 -17.63
C VAL A 628 -14.83 -9.32 -18.61
N ASP A 629 -15.87 -9.59 -19.44
CA ASP A 629 -16.41 -8.63 -20.37
C ASP A 629 -17.93 -8.84 -20.55
N TYR A 630 -18.65 -7.81 -21.00
CA TYR A 630 -20.10 -7.86 -21.19
C TYR A 630 -20.53 -7.28 -22.54
N ALA A 631 -21.68 -7.73 -23.06
CA ALA A 631 -22.27 -7.22 -24.28
C ALA A 631 -22.98 -5.88 -24.01
N GLN A 632 -22.50 -4.81 -24.64
CA GLN A 632 -22.99 -3.44 -24.36
C GLN A 632 -24.51 -3.26 -24.61
N SER A 633 -25.05 -3.92 -25.64
CA SER A 633 -26.49 -3.84 -25.96
C SER A 633 -27.37 -4.81 -25.16
N THR A 634 -26.71 -5.76 -24.47
CA THR A 634 -27.37 -6.78 -23.63
C THR A 634 -26.51 -7.00 -22.38
N PRO A 635 -26.50 -6.03 -21.45
CA PRO A 635 -25.56 -6.01 -20.32
C PRO A 635 -25.67 -7.22 -19.37
N SER A 636 -26.80 -7.94 -19.40
CA SER A 636 -26.96 -9.20 -18.68
C SER A 636 -26.11 -10.35 -19.25
N LEU A 637 -25.63 -10.22 -20.51
CA LEU A 637 -24.77 -11.21 -21.12
C LEU A 637 -23.31 -10.88 -20.82
N VAL A 638 -22.70 -11.72 -19.97
CA VAL A 638 -21.34 -11.52 -19.44
C VAL A 638 -20.52 -12.77 -19.69
N VAL A 639 -19.25 -12.60 -20.06
CA VAL A 639 -18.28 -13.70 -20.24
C VAL A 639 -17.10 -13.50 -19.31
N ARG A 640 -16.52 -14.60 -18.82
CA ARG A 640 -15.27 -14.60 -18.05
C ARG A 640 -14.38 -15.75 -18.43
N VAL A 641 -13.07 -15.56 -18.28
CA VAL A 641 -12.05 -16.58 -18.49
C VAL A 641 -10.99 -16.51 -17.39
N GLY A 642 -10.26 -17.60 -17.21
CA GLY A 642 -9.21 -17.69 -16.21
C GLY A 642 -8.58 -19.08 -16.18
N ARG A 643 -8.14 -19.52 -15.00
CA ARG A 643 -7.45 -20.80 -14.77
C ARG A 643 -7.72 -21.39 -13.39
N GLY A 644 -7.29 -22.64 -13.20
CA GLY A 644 -7.33 -23.31 -11.88
C GLY A 644 -8.63 -24.01 -11.59
N GLY A 645 -9.56 -24.05 -12.56
CA GLY A 645 -10.82 -24.79 -12.50
C GLY A 645 -10.80 -26.06 -13.36
N LYS A 646 -11.99 -26.65 -13.55
CA LYS A 646 -12.21 -27.74 -14.51
C LYS A 646 -12.49 -27.24 -15.93
N GLN A 647 -12.85 -25.98 -16.03
CA GLN A 647 -13.12 -25.23 -17.27
C GLN A 647 -12.57 -23.82 -17.05
N ASP A 648 -12.00 -23.26 -18.09
CA ASP A 648 -11.31 -21.98 -18.04
C ASP A 648 -12.14 -20.80 -18.58
N GLY A 649 -13.36 -21.06 -19.06
CA GLY A 649 -14.27 -20.03 -19.55
C GLY A 649 -15.74 -20.29 -19.25
N ALA A 650 -16.51 -19.21 -19.08
CA ALA A 650 -17.93 -19.27 -18.73
C ALA A 650 -18.73 -18.08 -19.25
N LEU A 651 -20.05 -18.30 -19.39
CA LEU A 651 -21.06 -17.34 -19.79
C LEU A 651 -22.11 -17.18 -18.70
N SER A 652 -22.50 -15.96 -18.43
CA SER A 652 -23.71 -15.58 -17.68
C SER A 652 -24.72 -14.90 -18.62
N THR A 653 -26.01 -15.10 -18.36
CA THR A 653 -27.13 -14.44 -19.07
C THR A 653 -28.00 -13.59 -18.14
N ASP A 654 -27.63 -13.46 -16.89
CA ASP A 654 -28.36 -12.77 -15.81
C ASP A 654 -27.51 -11.75 -15.07
N GLY A 655 -26.53 -11.12 -15.76
CA GLY A 655 -25.69 -10.08 -15.19
C GLY A 655 -24.62 -10.59 -14.23
N GLY A 656 -24.16 -11.81 -14.40
CA GLY A 656 -23.07 -12.38 -13.60
C GLY A 656 -23.50 -13.17 -12.36
N HIS A 657 -24.81 -13.28 -12.09
CA HIS A 657 -25.30 -13.98 -10.89
C HIS A 657 -25.24 -15.50 -11.01
N THR A 658 -25.52 -16.03 -12.20
CA THR A 658 -25.32 -17.46 -12.49
C THR A 658 -24.47 -17.65 -13.73
N TRP A 659 -23.67 -18.72 -13.72
CA TRP A 659 -22.71 -19.00 -14.77
C TRP A 659 -22.87 -20.41 -15.32
N ASN A 660 -22.55 -20.57 -16.60
CA ASN A 660 -22.44 -21.86 -17.27
C ASN A 660 -21.10 -21.90 -17.99
N GLY A 661 -20.34 -22.97 -17.77
CA GLY A 661 -19.08 -23.19 -18.47
C GLY A 661 -19.30 -23.29 -19.98
N PHE A 662 -18.33 -22.82 -20.77
CA PHE A 662 -18.35 -23.05 -22.22
C PHE A 662 -18.37 -24.54 -22.53
N LYS A 663 -19.11 -24.93 -23.55
CA LYS A 663 -19.19 -26.35 -23.96
C LYS A 663 -17.91 -26.83 -24.64
N GLY A 664 -17.14 -25.92 -25.21
CA GLY A 664 -15.84 -26.16 -25.81
C GLY A 664 -14.84 -25.11 -25.39
N GLU A 665 -13.56 -25.44 -25.43
CA GLU A 665 -12.43 -24.54 -25.19
C GLU A 665 -11.53 -24.52 -26.42
N PRO A 666 -10.91 -23.35 -26.76
CA PRO A 666 -10.08 -23.26 -27.98
C PRO A 666 -8.88 -24.20 -27.94
N VAL A 667 -8.14 -24.20 -26.83
CA VAL A 667 -6.96 -25.04 -26.61
C VAL A 667 -7.06 -25.64 -25.22
N PRO A 668 -7.51 -26.86 -25.06
CA PRO A 668 -7.62 -27.53 -23.77
C PRO A 668 -6.30 -27.49 -22.99
N SER A 669 -6.36 -27.04 -21.74
CA SER A 669 -5.22 -26.89 -20.84
C SER A 669 -4.27 -25.72 -21.17
N ALA A 670 -4.63 -24.78 -22.03
CA ALA A 670 -3.94 -23.51 -22.16
C ALA A 670 -4.23 -22.64 -20.92
N ASP A 671 -3.31 -21.75 -20.60
CA ASP A 671 -3.40 -20.97 -19.38
C ASP A 671 -4.18 -19.67 -19.63
N SER A 672 -5.16 -19.38 -18.81
CA SER A 672 -5.86 -18.08 -18.66
C SER A 672 -6.13 -17.29 -19.97
N GLY A 673 -5.80 -16.01 -19.99
CA GLY A 673 -5.91 -15.14 -21.16
C GLY A 673 -6.91 -13.99 -21.01
N ARG A 674 -7.35 -13.45 -22.17
CA ARG A 674 -8.28 -12.34 -22.25
C ARG A 674 -9.44 -12.67 -23.19
N ILE A 675 -10.65 -12.23 -22.82
CA ILE A 675 -11.84 -12.43 -23.64
C ILE A 675 -12.50 -11.08 -23.95
N ALA A 676 -13.02 -10.93 -25.16
CA ALA A 676 -13.85 -9.83 -25.60
C ALA A 676 -15.16 -10.35 -26.18
N ILE A 677 -16.27 -9.67 -25.89
CA ILE A 677 -17.60 -10.01 -26.40
C ILE A 677 -18.12 -8.87 -27.30
N ALA A 678 -18.70 -9.21 -28.45
CA ALA A 678 -19.35 -8.28 -29.36
C ALA A 678 -20.41 -7.44 -28.62
N ALA A 679 -20.64 -6.21 -29.07
CA ALA A 679 -21.61 -5.30 -28.45
C ALA A 679 -23.01 -5.90 -28.26
N ASP A 680 -23.47 -6.79 -29.17
CA ASP A 680 -24.76 -7.48 -29.12
C ASP A 680 -24.67 -8.93 -28.57
N GLY A 681 -23.45 -9.40 -28.24
CA GLY A 681 -23.20 -10.74 -27.76
C GLY A 681 -23.16 -11.84 -28.87
N SER A 682 -23.14 -11.46 -30.13
CA SER A 682 -23.17 -12.37 -31.25
C SER A 682 -21.89 -13.16 -31.49
N SER A 683 -20.74 -12.65 -30.97
CA SER A 683 -19.45 -13.35 -31.05
C SER A 683 -18.57 -13.02 -29.85
N PHE A 684 -17.70 -14.00 -29.53
CA PHE A 684 -16.66 -13.88 -28.51
C PHE A 684 -15.29 -14.06 -29.16
N VAL A 685 -14.28 -13.32 -28.73
CA VAL A 685 -12.90 -13.54 -29.11
C VAL A 685 -12.08 -13.78 -27.84
N TRP A 686 -11.47 -14.95 -27.73
CA TRP A 686 -10.65 -15.36 -26.59
C TRP A 686 -9.22 -15.60 -27.04
N THR A 687 -8.29 -14.90 -26.40
CA THR A 687 -6.85 -15.10 -26.55
C THR A 687 -6.33 -15.75 -25.27
N GLU A 688 -6.02 -17.03 -25.33
CA GLU A 688 -5.34 -17.75 -24.26
C GLU A 688 -3.84 -17.41 -24.24
N ALA A 689 -3.19 -17.49 -23.09
CA ALA A 689 -1.78 -17.16 -22.97
C ALA A 689 -0.90 -18.03 -23.85
N GLY A 690 0.00 -17.40 -24.59
CA GLY A 690 0.89 -18.06 -25.56
C GLY A 690 0.20 -18.50 -26.86
N GLN A 691 -1.10 -18.29 -27.03
CA GLN A 691 -1.88 -18.72 -28.18
C GLN A 691 -2.30 -17.54 -29.08
N ALA A 692 -2.63 -17.83 -30.34
CA ALA A 692 -3.35 -16.91 -31.18
C ALA A 692 -4.83 -16.86 -30.75
N PRO A 693 -5.56 -15.74 -31.02
CA PRO A 693 -6.96 -15.63 -30.66
C PRO A 693 -7.85 -16.64 -31.38
N TYR A 694 -8.90 -17.06 -30.69
CA TYR A 694 -9.98 -17.88 -31.24
C TYR A 694 -11.32 -17.15 -31.11
N ARG A 695 -12.21 -17.39 -32.03
CA ARG A 695 -13.55 -16.83 -32.13
C ARG A 695 -14.64 -17.88 -31.98
N SER A 696 -15.69 -17.57 -31.22
CA SER A 696 -16.92 -18.33 -31.13
C SER A 696 -18.12 -17.47 -31.60
N THR A 697 -19.10 -18.06 -32.28
CA THR A 697 -20.37 -17.46 -32.65
C THR A 697 -21.58 -18.24 -32.14
N ASP A 698 -21.32 -19.23 -31.31
CA ASP A 698 -22.31 -20.15 -30.75
C ASP A 698 -22.22 -20.23 -29.22
N ARG A 699 -21.87 -19.09 -28.60
CA ARG A 699 -21.78 -18.91 -27.15
C ARG A 699 -20.78 -19.86 -26.49
N GLY A 700 -19.61 -20.06 -27.11
CA GLY A 700 -18.53 -20.87 -26.56
C GLY A 700 -18.75 -22.38 -26.76
N ALA A 701 -19.66 -22.80 -27.63
CA ALA A 701 -19.82 -24.24 -27.94
C ALA A 701 -18.73 -24.74 -28.90
N SER A 702 -18.29 -23.90 -29.83
CA SER A 702 -17.18 -24.18 -30.73
C SER A 702 -16.33 -22.94 -30.99
N TRP A 703 -15.07 -23.16 -31.32
CA TRP A 703 -14.09 -22.11 -31.53
C TRP A 703 -13.33 -22.28 -32.83
N SER A 704 -13.10 -21.19 -33.55
CA SER A 704 -12.30 -21.15 -34.78
C SER A 704 -11.16 -20.16 -34.63
N LYS A 705 -9.99 -20.49 -35.19
CA LYS A 705 -8.83 -19.58 -35.14
C LYS A 705 -9.13 -18.27 -35.87
N VAL A 706 -8.73 -17.18 -35.26
CA VAL A 706 -8.81 -15.83 -35.83
C VAL A 706 -7.66 -15.62 -36.83
N ASN A 707 -7.93 -14.99 -37.97
CA ASN A 707 -6.92 -14.66 -38.98
C ASN A 707 -6.35 -13.26 -38.77
N GLY A 708 -5.06 -13.08 -39.12
CA GLY A 708 -4.39 -11.78 -39.13
C GLY A 708 -3.81 -11.30 -37.80
N LEU A 709 -3.93 -12.08 -36.71
CA LEU A 709 -3.33 -11.77 -35.43
C LEU A 709 -2.32 -12.86 -35.02
N GLY A 710 -1.28 -12.43 -34.30
CA GLY A 710 -0.30 -13.33 -33.70
C GLY A 710 -0.70 -13.81 -32.30
N ASN A 711 0.19 -14.58 -31.67
CA ASN A 711 0.01 -15.06 -30.30
C ASN A 711 -0.06 -13.88 -29.32
N ASP A 712 -0.76 -14.07 -28.21
CA ASP A 712 -0.94 -13.10 -27.12
C ASP A 712 -1.58 -11.75 -27.55
N ALA A 713 -2.22 -11.71 -28.73
CA ALA A 713 -2.89 -10.52 -29.20
C ALA A 713 -4.16 -10.24 -28.39
N VAL A 714 -4.14 -9.20 -27.56
CA VAL A 714 -5.32 -8.77 -26.79
C VAL A 714 -6.33 -8.09 -27.70
N VAL A 715 -7.57 -8.61 -27.70
CA VAL A 715 -8.68 -8.10 -28.50
C VAL A 715 -9.64 -7.29 -27.62
N VAL A 716 -10.13 -6.18 -28.16
CA VAL A 716 -11.14 -5.30 -27.56
C VAL A 716 -12.31 -5.17 -28.52
N ALA A 717 -13.52 -5.35 -28.04
CA ALA A 717 -14.73 -5.14 -28.84
C ALA A 717 -15.06 -3.65 -28.95
N ASP A 718 -15.53 -3.20 -30.10
CA ASP A 718 -16.23 -1.93 -30.23
C ASP A 718 -17.55 -2.00 -29.43
N ARG A 719 -17.81 -0.97 -28.62
CA ARG A 719 -18.97 -0.98 -27.70
C ARG A 719 -20.28 -0.58 -28.39
N SER A 720 -20.25 -0.19 -29.67
CA SER A 720 -21.42 0.25 -30.44
C SER A 720 -21.64 -0.56 -31.72
N SER A 721 -20.58 -1.24 -32.21
CA SER A 721 -20.63 -2.03 -33.42
C SER A 721 -20.40 -3.52 -33.13
N ALA A 722 -21.42 -4.35 -33.30
CA ALA A 722 -21.35 -5.79 -33.05
C ALA A 722 -20.35 -6.53 -33.93
N SER A 723 -20.07 -6.02 -35.12
CA SER A 723 -19.13 -6.65 -36.05
C SER A 723 -17.66 -6.21 -35.89
N THR A 724 -17.40 -5.19 -35.06
CA THR A 724 -16.10 -4.51 -35.00
C THR A 724 -15.31 -4.91 -33.76
N PHE A 725 -14.06 -5.32 -33.99
CA PHE A 725 -13.08 -5.59 -32.92
C PHE A 725 -11.75 -4.95 -33.27
N TYR A 726 -10.98 -4.63 -32.24
CA TYR A 726 -9.65 -4.03 -32.38
C TYR A 726 -8.61 -4.86 -31.60
N SER A 727 -7.35 -4.82 -32.05
CA SER A 727 -6.23 -5.42 -31.33
C SER A 727 -4.97 -4.57 -31.53
N LEU A 728 -4.33 -4.18 -30.44
CA LEU A 728 -3.00 -3.58 -30.49
C LEU A 728 -1.96 -4.67 -30.24
N ASN A 729 -1.16 -4.97 -31.28
CA ASN A 729 -0.12 -5.99 -31.19
C ASN A 729 1.18 -5.47 -31.82
N ASN A 730 2.27 -5.52 -31.08
CA ASN A 730 3.62 -5.10 -31.52
C ASN A 730 3.64 -3.73 -32.21
N GLY A 731 2.96 -2.74 -31.62
CA GLY A 731 2.93 -1.36 -32.13
C GLY A 731 2.09 -1.14 -33.37
N THR A 732 1.29 -2.16 -33.77
CA THR A 732 0.33 -2.06 -34.88
C THR A 732 -1.08 -2.27 -34.36
N LEU A 733 -1.98 -1.36 -34.71
CA LEU A 733 -3.41 -1.57 -34.49
C LEU A 733 -3.98 -2.35 -35.66
N TYR A 734 -4.70 -3.40 -35.33
CA TYR A 734 -5.49 -4.21 -36.26
C TYR A 734 -6.97 -3.99 -35.97
N ALA A 735 -7.81 -4.15 -36.97
CA ALA A 735 -9.25 -4.16 -36.80
C ALA A 735 -9.93 -5.24 -37.63
N SER A 736 -11.00 -5.79 -37.07
CA SER A 736 -11.98 -6.65 -37.72
C SER A 736 -13.29 -5.91 -37.92
N THR A 737 -14.02 -6.21 -39.01
CA THR A 737 -15.37 -5.71 -39.27
C THR A 737 -16.33 -6.85 -39.58
N ASP A 738 -15.93 -8.07 -39.25
CA ASP A 738 -16.68 -9.32 -39.56
C ASP A 738 -16.93 -10.18 -38.31
N GLY A 739 -17.04 -9.52 -37.16
CA GLY A 739 -17.31 -10.14 -35.88
C GLY A 739 -16.09 -10.86 -35.30
N GLY A 740 -14.88 -10.39 -35.60
CA GLY A 740 -13.64 -10.92 -35.03
C GLY A 740 -13.03 -12.11 -35.78
N ALA A 741 -13.48 -12.41 -37.00
CA ALA A 741 -12.94 -13.54 -37.77
C ALA A 741 -11.63 -13.19 -38.46
N ASN A 742 -11.53 -12.01 -39.08
CA ASN A 742 -10.35 -11.56 -39.81
C ASN A 742 -9.93 -10.15 -39.37
N PHE A 743 -8.65 -9.99 -39.07
CA PHE A 743 -8.08 -8.70 -38.68
C PHE A 743 -7.12 -8.20 -39.75
N THR A 744 -7.19 -6.90 -40.01
CA THR A 744 -6.32 -6.20 -40.95
C THR A 744 -5.65 -5.04 -40.27
N ALA A 745 -4.38 -4.78 -40.58
CA ALA A 745 -3.63 -3.65 -40.03
C ALA A 745 -4.26 -2.31 -40.42
N ARG A 746 -4.35 -1.37 -39.48
CA ARG A 746 -4.89 -0.02 -39.69
C ARG A 746 -3.89 1.09 -39.45
N ALA A 747 -3.16 1.04 -38.34
CA ALA A 747 -2.15 2.02 -37.99
C ALA A 747 -0.92 1.32 -37.40
N GLY A 748 0.27 1.81 -37.73
CA GLY A 748 1.55 1.31 -37.18
C GLY A 748 2.27 2.37 -36.36
N ASN A 749 3.41 1.98 -35.79
CA ASN A 749 4.27 2.85 -34.96
C ASN A 749 3.57 3.42 -33.71
N LEU A 750 2.60 2.67 -33.19
CA LEU A 750 1.92 3.02 -31.93
C LEU A 750 2.75 2.53 -30.72
N PRO A 751 2.66 3.22 -29.57
CA PRO A 751 3.23 2.69 -28.34
C PRO A 751 2.51 1.39 -27.96
N GLY A 752 3.18 0.52 -27.21
CA GLY A 752 2.50 -0.53 -26.45
C GLY A 752 1.59 0.10 -25.39
N GLY A 753 0.63 -0.65 -24.92
CA GLY A 753 -0.27 -0.12 -23.88
C GLY A 753 -1.63 -0.80 -23.84
N LYS A 754 -2.58 -0.19 -23.11
CA LYS A 754 -3.96 -0.68 -23.00
C LYS A 754 -4.88 0.12 -23.89
N LEU A 755 -5.53 -0.59 -24.84
CA LEU A 755 -6.56 -0.03 -25.71
C LEU A 755 -7.92 -0.14 -25.03
N SER A 756 -8.76 0.87 -25.16
CA SER A 756 -10.15 0.91 -24.66
C SER A 756 -11.07 1.55 -25.71
N ALA A 757 -12.24 0.97 -25.92
CA ALA A 757 -13.28 1.50 -26.83
C ALA A 757 -14.36 2.22 -26.01
N VAL A 758 -14.82 3.37 -26.49
CA VAL A 758 -15.79 4.22 -25.80
C VAL A 758 -17.20 3.65 -25.91
N PRO A 759 -17.91 3.45 -24.79
CA PRO A 759 -19.31 3.05 -24.83
C PRO A 759 -20.18 4.10 -25.55
N GLY A 760 -21.02 3.64 -26.46
CA GLY A 760 -21.99 4.49 -27.19
C GLY A 760 -21.42 5.25 -28.39
N VAL A 761 -20.11 5.16 -28.68
CA VAL A 761 -19.48 5.87 -29.83
C VAL A 761 -18.65 4.88 -30.64
N ALA A 762 -19.16 4.52 -31.82
CA ALA A 762 -18.49 3.57 -32.69
C ALA A 762 -17.16 4.12 -33.23
N GLY A 763 -16.09 3.34 -33.14
CA GLY A 763 -14.76 3.70 -33.63
C GLY A 763 -14.02 4.72 -32.81
N ASP A 764 -14.52 5.09 -31.62
CA ASP A 764 -13.83 5.96 -30.69
C ASP A 764 -12.97 5.12 -29.74
N LEU A 765 -11.64 5.35 -29.78
CA LEU A 765 -10.64 4.52 -29.13
C LEU A 765 -9.63 5.37 -28.34
N TRP A 766 -9.35 4.95 -27.14
CA TRP A 766 -8.32 5.51 -26.30
C TRP A 766 -7.20 4.50 -26.07
N LEU A 767 -5.94 4.96 -26.23
CA LEU A 767 -4.75 4.13 -25.99
C LEU A 767 -3.95 4.73 -24.84
N ALA A 768 -3.94 4.04 -23.72
CA ALA A 768 -3.06 4.32 -22.59
C ALA A 768 -1.67 3.72 -22.88
N GLY A 769 -0.72 4.56 -23.33
CA GLY A 769 0.58 4.19 -23.89
C GLY A 769 1.70 4.22 -22.86
N ASP A 770 1.45 3.90 -21.59
CA ASP A 770 2.41 3.94 -20.49
C ASP A 770 3.18 5.27 -20.45
N GLY A 771 4.52 5.25 -20.46
CA GLY A 771 5.37 6.44 -20.48
C GLY A 771 5.25 7.30 -21.74
N THR A 772 4.54 6.85 -22.80
CA THR A 772 4.27 7.64 -23.99
C THR A 772 3.08 8.60 -23.78
N GLY A 773 2.25 8.37 -22.75
CA GLY A 773 1.06 9.17 -22.44
C GLY A 773 -0.23 8.60 -23.01
N LEU A 774 -1.23 9.43 -23.19
CA LEU A 774 -2.58 9.07 -23.63
C LEU A 774 -2.81 9.50 -25.08
N LEU A 775 -3.33 8.60 -25.89
CA LEU A 775 -3.63 8.85 -27.31
C LEU A 775 -5.13 8.58 -27.57
N HIS A 776 -5.74 9.36 -28.47
CA HIS A 776 -7.15 9.29 -28.85
C HIS A 776 -7.33 9.14 -30.36
N SER A 777 -8.25 8.31 -30.79
CA SER A 777 -8.68 8.10 -32.17
C SER A 777 -10.19 8.14 -32.26
N THR A 778 -10.72 8.91 -33.21
CA THR A 778 -12.18 9.01 -33.52
C THR A 778 -12.52 8.42 -34.89
N ASP A 779 -11.56 7.76 -35.55
CA ASP A 779 -11.67 7.26 -36.90
C ASP A 779 -11.56 5.73 -37.04
N GLY A 780 -11.80 5.01 -35.93
CA GLY A 780 -11.71 3.55 -35.86
C GLY A 780 -10.25 3.09 -35.85
N GLY A 781 -9.36 3.90 -35.28
CA GLY A 781 -7.95 3.56 -35.11
C GLY A 781 -7.10 3.73 -36.37
N ARG A 782 -7.53 4.53 -37.38
CA ARG A 782 -6.71 4.84 -38.53
C ARG A 782 -5.66 5.88 -38.22
N SER A 783 -5.97 6.78 -37.27
CA SER A 783 -5.04 7.76 -36.75
C SER A 783 -5.22 7.96 -35.26
N PHE A 784 -4.15 8.35 -34.56
CA PHE A 784 -4.17 8.66 -33.14
C PHE A 784 -3.53 10.03 -32.89
N THR A 785 -4.18 10.82 -32.06
CA THR A 785 -3.65 12.10 -31.57
C THR A 785 -3.23 11.96 -30.12
N LYS A 786 -1.98 12.31 -29.82
CA LYS A 786 -1.46 12.30 -28.46
C LYS A 786 -1.96 13.54 -27.69
N LEU A 787 -2.43 13.34 -26.46
CA LEU A 787 -2.78 14.42 -25.54
C LEU A 787 -1.49 14.95 -24.87
N SER A 788 -1.14 16.21 -25.12
CA SER A 788 0.09 16.81 -24.58
C SER A 788 0.05 17.06 -23.07
N SER A 789 -1.13 17.07 -22.47
CA SER A 789 -1.35 17.27 -21.04
C SER A 789 -1.10 16.01 -20.20
N VAL A 790 -0.91 14.82 -20.82
CA VAL A 790 -0.75 13.53 -20.16
C VAL A 790 0.61 12.94 -20.48
N GLU A 791 1.50 12.90 -19.49
CA GLU A 791 2.86 12.41 -19.65
C GLU A 791 2.93 10.89 -19.63
N SER A 792 2.12 10.26 -18.75
CA SER A 792 1.99 8.79 -18.71
C SER A 792 0.54 8.37 -18.50
N ALA A 793 0.17 7.22 -19.06
CA ALA A 793 -1.16 6.65 -18.95
C ALA A 793 -1.06 5.13 -18.85
N SER A 794 -1.45 4.55 -17.71
CA SER A 794 -1.46 3.09 -17.53
C SER A 794 -2.81 2.47 -17.89
N ALA A 795 -3.91 3.20 -17.69
CA ALA A 795 -5.26 2.78 -18.07
C ALA A 795 -6.19 3.99 -18.22
N VAL A 796 -7.19 3.83 -19.09
CA VAL A 796 -8.32 4.75 -19.22
C VAL A 796 -9.62 3.94 -19.20
N GLY A 797 -10.61 4.44 -18.46
CA GLY A 797 -11.96 3.88 -18.35
C GLY A 797 -13.03 4.95 -18.55
N PHE A 798 -14.27 4.52 -18.67
CA PHE A 798 -15.41 5.37 -19.00
C PHE A 798 -16.52 5.18 -17.97
N GLY A 799 -17.26 6.25 -17.70
CA GLY A 799 -18.44 6.23 -16.83
C GLY A 799 -19.51 7.20 -17.32
N LYS A 800 -20.58 7.33 -16.53
CA LYS A 800 -21.72 8.20 -16.90
C LYS A 800 -21.25 9.59 -17.28
N ALA A 801 -21.79 10.10 -18.39
CA ALA A 801 -21.55 11.46 -18.86
C ALA A 801 -21.90 12.50 -17.80
N ALA A 802 -21.16 13.60 -17.77
CA ALA A 802 -21.46 14.72 -16.88
C ALA A 802 -22.82 15.33 -17.21
N PRO A 803 -23.53 15.90 -16.24
CA PRO A 803 -24.79 16.59 -16.50
C PRO A 803 -24.61 17.67 -17.59
N GLY A 804 -25.43 17.57 -18.66
CA GLY A 804 -25.39 18.49 -19.78
C GLY A 804 -24.37 18.15 -20.88
N THR A 805 -23.65 17.04 -20.77
CA THR A 805 -22.76 16.53 -21.81
C THR A 805 -23.28 15.19 -22.35
N SER A 806 -22.88 14.84 -23.58
CA SER A 806 -23.21 13.54 -24.19
C SER A 806 -22.06 12.56 -24.20
N TYR A 807 -20.82 13.04 -24.06
CA TYR A 807 -19.62 12.18 -24.04
C TYR A 807 -19.38 11.61 -22.63
N GLN A 808 -18.90 10.38 -22.58
CA GLN A 808 -18.61 9.66 -21.35
C GLN A 808 -17.57 10.41 -20.48
N ALA A 809 -17.74 10.41 -19.16
CA ALA A 809 -16.67 10.82 -18.28
C ALA A 809 -15.49 9.87 -18.39
N LEU A 810 -14.28 10.42 -18.55
CA LEU A 810 -13.04 9.67 -18.63
C LEU A 810 -12.41 9.56 -17.24
N TYR A 811 -11.88 8.37 -16.95
CA TYR A 811 -11.08 8.12 -15.76
C TYR A 811 -9.70 7.60 -16.16
N LEU A 812 -8.64 8.23 -15.70
CA LEU A 812 -7.26 7.95 -16.08
C LEU A 812 -6.44 7.55 -14.86
N ILE A 813 -5.69 6.47 -14.96
CA ILE A 813 -4.54 6.20 -14.11
C ILE A 813 -3.29 6.64 -14.86
N GLY A 814 -2.59 7.66 -14.35
CA GLY A 814 -1.44 8.21 -15.07
C GLY A 814 -0.78 9.38 -14.38
N THR A 815 0.02 10.12 -15.17
CA THR A 815 0.66 11.37 -14.76
C THR A 815 0.13 12.50 -15.63
N VAL A 816 -0.41 13.53 -15.00
CA VAL A 816 -0.92 14.73 -15.66
C VAL A 816 -0.20 15.93 -15.06
N LYS A 817 0.50 16.72 -15.91
CA LYS A 817 1.27 17.89 -15.49
C LYS A 817 2.22 17.59 -14.33
N GLY A 818 2.94 16.48 -14.43
CA GLY A 818 3.94 16.03 -13.45
C GLY A 818 3.37 15.37 -12.18
N VAL A 819 2.04 15.29 -12.01
CA VAL A 819 1.40 14.68 -10.85
C VAL A 819 0.88 13.30 -11.22
N ALA A 820 1.35 12.26 -10.51
CA ALA A 820 0.82 10.91 -10.64
C ALA A 820 -0.45 10.74 -9.82
N GLY A 821 -1.42 9.99 -10.34
CA GLY A 821 -2.68 9.75 -9.63
C GLY A 821 -3.78 9.16 -10.48
N VAL A 822 -5.00 9.27 -9.95
CA VAL A 822 -6.25 8.98 -10.66
C VAL A 822 -6.90 10.29 -11.02
N PHE A 823 -7.29 10.43 -12.28
CA PHE A 823 -7.86 11.66 -12.80
C PHE A 823 -9.22 11.42 -13.45
N ARG A 824 -10.07 12.45 -13.43
CA ARG A 824 -11.32 12.49 -14.17
C ARG A 824 -11.28 13.63 -15.17
N SER A 825 -11.80 13.39 -16.38
CA SER A 825 -12.11 14.40 -17.38
C SER A 825 -13.60 14.32 -17.79
N THR A 826 -14.21 15.48 -18.08
CA THR A 826 -15.60 15.60 -18.55
C THR A 826 -15.69 16.38 -19.87
N ASP A 827 -14.55 16.61 -20.51
CA ASP A 827 -14.38 17.40 -21.72
C ASP A 827 -13.44 16.69 -22.73
N GLU A 828 -13.64 15.39 -22.87
CA GLU A 828 -12.91 14.55 -23.84
C GLU A 828 -11.37 14.61 -23.67
N GLY A 829 -10.90 14.76 -22.42
CA GLY A 829 -9.46 14.80 -22.10
C GLY A 829 -8.81 16.16 -22.28
N ALA A 830 -9.54 17.21 -22.58
CA ALA A 830 -9.02 18.57 -22.66
C ALA A 830 -8.57 19.08 -21.28
N GLY A 831 -9.34 18.76 -20.22
CA GLY A 831 -9.01 19.05 -18.83
C GLY A 831 -9.07 17.80 -17.94
N TRP A 832 -8.22 17.77 -16.93
CA TRP A 832 -8.12 16.65 -15.97
C TRP A 832 -8.14 17.17 -14.54
N VAL A 833 -8.92 16.51 -13.68
CA VAL A 833 -9.00 16.76 -12.24
C VAL A 833 -8.50 15.52 -11.52
N ARG A 834 -7.49 15.65 -10.65
CA ARG A 834 -7.06 14.56 -9.77
C ARG A 834 -8.16 14.26 -8.76
N ILE A 835 -8.55 13.00 -8.60
CA ILE A 835 -9.65 12.57 -7.76
C ILE A 835 -9.22 11.69 -6.57
N ASN A 836 -8.00 11.21 -6.54
CA ASN A 836 -7.38 10.62 -5.35
C ASN A 836 -6.45 11.63 -4.68
N ASP A 837 -6.33 11.56 -3.37
CA ASP A 837 -5.41 12.38 -2.58
C ASP A 837 -4.14 11.60 -2.19
N ASP A 838 -3.29 12.21 -1.36
CA ASP A 838 -2.03 11.59 -0.94
C ASP A 838 -2.22 10.53 0.16
N ALA A 839 -3.38 10.48 0.81
CA ALA A 839 -3.74 9.41 1.74
C ALA A 839 -4.28 8.16 1.02
N HIS A 840 -4.73 8.30 -0.24
CA HIS A 840 -5.36 7.25 -1.03
C HIS A 840 -4.57 6.99 -2.31
N GLN A 841 -3.47 6.25 -2.20
CA GLN A 841 -2.56 5.92 -3.30
C GLN A 841 -2.41 4.41 -3.54
N TRP A 842 -2.69 3.55 -2.55
CA TRP A 842 -2.78 2.09 -2.64
C TRP A 842 -1.62 1.38 -3.38
N GLY A 843 -0.46 1.96 -3.43
CA GLY A 843 0.76 1.37 -3.98
C GLY A 843 0.69 1.06 -5.47
N ASN A 844 0.35 -0.17 -5.84
CA ASN A 844 0.52 -0.70 -7.19
C ASN A 844 -0.76 -0.74 -8.04
N PHE A 845 -1.65 0.23 -7.95
CA PHE A 845 -2.84 0.26 -8.82
C PHE A 845 -2.51 0.45 -10.31
N ALA A 846 -1.45 1.19 -10.64
CA ALA A 846 -1.04 1.40 -12.02
C ALA A 846 -0.57 0.10 -12.71
N GLY A 847 0.01 -0.84 -11.96
CA GLY A 847 0.44 -2.14 -12.47
C GLY A 847 -0.72 -3.05 -12.89
N GLN A 848 -1.88 -2.94 -12.23
CA GLN A 848 -3.08 -3.72 -12.56
C GLN A 848 -3.84 -3.13 -13.75
N ARG A 849 -3.66 -1.84 -14.04
CA ARG A 849 -4.31 -1.16 -15.18
C ARG A 849 -5.84 -1.29 -15.20
N ILE A 850 -6.47 -1.32 -14.02
CA ILE A 850 -7.92 -1.44 -13.88
C ILE A 850 -8.49 -0.12 -13.42
N VAL A 851 -9.20 0.54 -14.30
CA VAL A 851 -10.03 1.69 -14.01
C VAL A 851 -11.27 1.64 -14.89
N THR A 852 -12.45 1.79 -14.30
CA THR A 852 -13.70 1.96 -15.00
C THR A 852 -14.62 2.87 -14.20
N GLY A 853 -15.47 3.65 -14.87
CA GLY A 853 -16.51 4.42 -14.21
C GLY A 853 -17.82 3.65 -14.18
N ASP A 854 -18.71 4.06 -13.29
CA ASP A 854 -20.07 3.57 -13.21
C ASP A 854 -20.90 4.22 -14.33
N PRO A 855 -21.59 3.44 -15.20
CA PRO A 855 -22.38 3.98 -16.29
C PRO A 855 -23.70 4.59 -15.82
N ASP A 856 -24.18 4.25 -14.62
CA ASP A 856 -25.45 4.66 -14.07
C ASP A 856 -25.32 5.76 -13.00
N THR A 857 -24.14 5.89 -12.38
CA THR A 857 -23.84 6.86 -11.33
C THR A 857 -22.74 7.81 -11.75
N TYR A 858 -23.11 9.07 -12.07
CA TYR A 858 -22.11 10.07 -12.46
C TYR A 858 -21.08 10.31 -11.36
N GLY A 859 -19.83 10.27 -11.76
CA GLY A 859 -18.71 10.53 -10.89
C GLY A 859 -18.13 9.29 -10.18
N ARG A 860 -18.89 8.20 -10.03
CA ARG A 860 -18.38 6.97 -9.42
C ARG A 860 -17.36 6.30 -10.30
N VAL A 861 -16.27 5.86 -9.68
CA VAL A 861 -15.14 5.19 -10.35
C VAL A 861 -14.65 4.00 -9.54
N TYR A 862 -14.17 2.97 -10.22
CA TYR A 862 -13.62 1.74 -9.67
C TYR A 862 -12.16 1.58 -10.07
N ILE A 863 -11.30 1.16 -9.12
CA ILE A 863 -9.87 0.94 -9.32
C ILE A 863 -9.48 -0.39 -8.71
N GLY A 864 -8.92 -1.27 -9.53
CA GLY A 864 -8.36 -2.54 -9.06
C GLY A 864 -6.93 -2.35 -8.59
N THR A 865 -6.58 -2.97 -7.48
CA THR A 865 -5.23 -2.95 -6.91
C THR A 865 -4.63 -4.36 -6.85
N ASN A 866 -3.35 -4.45 -6.54
CA ASN A 866 -2.66 -5.70 -6.26
C ASN A 866 -2.36 -5.77 -4.75
N GLY A 867 -3.28 -6.38 -4.00
CA GLY A 867 -3.13 -6.59 -2.55
C GLY A 867 -3.90 -5.60 -1.66
N ARG A 868 -4.59 -4.57 -2.21
CA ARG A 868 -5.43 -3.64 -1.42
C ARG A 868 -6.90 -3.63 -1.85
N GLY A 869 -7.35 -4.73 -2.42
CA GLY A 869 -8.73 -4.87 -2.85
C GLY A 869 -9.10 -3.98 -4.04
N LEU A 870 -10.39 -3.87 -4.32
CA LEU A 870 -10.93 -2.94 -5.30
C LEU A 870 -11.44 -1.69 -4.58
N GLN A 871 -10.96 -0.54 -5.02
CA GLN A 871 -11.37 0.75 -4.49
C GLN A 871 -12.50 1.33 -5.34
N TYR A 872 -13.49 1.93 -4.71
CA TYR A 872 -14.43 2.80 -5.43
C TYR A 872 -14.48 4.19 -4.80
N GLY A 873 -14.63 5.19 -5.65
CA GLY A 873 -14.71 6.59 -5.25
C GLY A 873 -16.01 7.24 -5.73
N ASP A 874 -16.66 7.95 -4.83
CA ASP A 874 -17.81 8.80 -5.12
C ASP A 874 -17.44 10.28 -4.90
N PRO A 875 -17.94 11.21 -5.74
CA PRO A 875 -17.84 12.63 -5.44
C PRO A 875 -18.49 12.94 -4.08
N SER A 876 -17.83 13.74 -3.23
CA SER A 876 -18.33 14.16 -1.91
C SER A 876 -19.33 15.30 -2.01
#